data_28822a72084754518b89caef0e040554
#
_entry.id   28822a72084754518b89caef0e040554
#
_cell.length_a   1.000
_cell.length_b   1.000
_cell.length_c   1.000
_cell.angle_alpha   90.00
_cell.angle_beta   90.00
_cell.angle_gamma   90.00
#
_symmetry.space_group_name_H-M   'P 1'
#
loop_
_entity.id
_entity.type
_entity.pdbx_description
1 polymer ?
#
loop_
_entity_poly.entity_id
_entity_poly.type
_entity_poly.pdbx_seq_one_letter_code
_entity_poly.pdbx_strand_id
1 'polypeptide(L)'
;MSSINTPQTETQANANTSTQALGAIQQNIQQGNFAQAELDAKALLAKSTDQETRTMCWYLLAVGYRLQQSHESAIEALNTLLVITPEHSRAFQELGYNYRALKQGKQASIHFYKATKINPALLSAWQALLPIYQQANQSSATKLCQSQIKQLSALPKPILAATDLLYDGKITQADIMCRQYLQKNKHSITGLQLLADIALALKATSEAEFILETAVELAPEKPEVKYQLFKIYSKLGKFAKALALANTLTEQDPQNTFYQLAKATALVGVGDISAAITIYTDTVANGHTQANIYLLLGHAYKNQGDIKASVTAYQQAYSADPYCGDAYWSLANTKTYAFTTTEIDTMLSGTQQQDISVKDKIHLHFALGKAYEDQGANGSTSANKYKDAFTHYAIGNKLQRSTLAYSHESHRSFVKSQINAFTPELIRQLKDKGHSSAAPIFIVGLPRAGSTLLEQILASHSTVDGTMELHEIMGLAANLSKKQGNKPSYPFNLGSINNDYFARFGEKFINDTQVYRQGGTYFIDKMPNNYMHIGLIKLILPNAKIIDARRDPMACCFSGFKQLFGEGQEFSYSLTDIALYYKNYVTLMDHWQQLFPGEILLVNHEDIVANTDTQIRRMLDFCGLEFEQACIDFHKNKRAVKTPSAQQVRQPIYTSGLAQWKNFEPYLQELKDALNSDVA
;
A
#
# COMPACT_ATOMS: atom_id res chain seq x y z
N MET A 1 -13.60 -44.29 -18.09
CA MET A 1 -12.74 -43.26 -18.72
C MET A 1 -13.64 -42.14 -19.19
N SER A 2 -13.84 -41.13 -18.38
CA SER A 2 -14.48 -39.86 -18.73
C SER A 2 -13.57 -38.78 -18.20
N SER A 3 -12.92 -38.06 -19.12
CA SER A 3 -12.00 -36.98 -18.89
C SER A 3 -12.73 -35.80 -18.25
N ILE A 4 -12.43 -35.52 -17.01
CA ILE A 4 -12.84 -34.29 -16.32
C ILE A 4 -11.96 -33.15 -16.89
N ASN A 5 -12.52 -32.35 -17.78
CA ASN A 5 -11.92 -31.10 -18.24
C ASN A 5 -11.92 -30.14 -17.06
N THR A 6 -10.74 -29.73 -16.58
CA THR A 6 -10.55 -28.76 -15.50
C THR A 6 -10.82 -27.32 -16.00
N PRO A 7 -11.41 -26.45 -15.19
CA PRO A 7 -11.73 -25.05 -15.57
C PRO A 7 -10.52 -24.21 -16.00
N GLN A 8 -9.30 -24.60 -15.68
CA GLN A 8 -8.06 -23.91 -16.07
C GLN A 8 -7.75 -23.98 -17.57
N THR A 9 -8.22 -25.01 -18.28
CA THR A 9 -7.99 -25.16 -19.73
C THR A 9 -8.91 -24.27 -20.57
N GLU A 10 -10.14 -24.01 -20.12
CA GLU A 10 -11.07 -23.11 -20.82
C GLU A 10 -10.68 -21.64 -20.69
N THR A 11 -10.19 -21.21 -19.52
CA THR A 11 -9.73 -19.82 -19.30
C THR A 11 -8.49 -19.48 -20.13
N GLN A 12 -7.53 -20.42 -20.23
CA GLN A 12 -6.35 -20.26 -21.09
C GLN A 12 -6.67 -20.32 -22.58
N ALA A 13 -7.60 -21.18 -23.00
CA ALA A 13 -8.04 -21.26 -24.39
C ALA A 13 -8.76 -19.97 -24.83
N ASN A 14 -9.62 -19.40 -23.97
CA ASN A 14 -10.32 -18.15 -24.23
C ASN A 14 -9.36 -16.95 -24.28
N ALA A 15 -8.36 -16.86 -23.41
CA ALA A 15 -7.34 -15.83 -23.41
C ALA A 15 -6.49 -15.85 -24.71
N ASN A 16 -6.09 -17.04 -25.18
CA ASN A 16 -5.35 -17.19 -26.43
C ASN A 16 -6.20 -16.77 -27.64
N THR A 17 -7.48 -17.09 -27.66
CA THR A 17 -8.40 -16.71 -28.73
C THR A 17 -8.62 -15.19 -28.78
N SER A 18 -8.76 -14.53 -27.63
CA SER A 18 -8.90 -13.07 -27.55
C SER A 18 -7.63 -12.35 -28.00
N THR A 19 -6.45 -12.86 -27.62
CA THR A 19 -5.15 -12.30 -28.04
C THR A 19 -4.95 -12.39 -29.56
N GLN A 20 -5.32 -13.51 -30.17
CA GLN A 20 -5.27 -13.66 -31.63
C GLN A 20 -6.25 -12.72 -32.35
N ALA A 21 -7.47 -12.58 -31.83
CA ALA A 21 -8.46 -11.66 -32.39
C ALA A 21 -7.99 -10.19 -32.31
N LEU A 22 -7.44 -9.75 -31.17
CA LEU A 22 -6.85 -8.41 -31.01
C LEU A 22 -5.69 -8.18 -31.98
N GLY A 23 -4.83 -9.19 -32.19
CA GLY A 23 -3.76 -9.13 -33.18
C GLY A 23 -4.28 -8.95 -34.62
N ALA A 24 -5.34 -9.65 -35.00
CA ALA A 24 -5.97 -9.51 -36.30
C ALA A 24 -6.57 -8.09 -36.50
N ILE A 25 -7.26 -7.55 -35.49
CA ILE A 25 -7.79 -6.16 -35.53
C ILE A 25 -6.65 -5.16 -35.72
N GLN A 26 -5.57 -5.30 -34.97
CA GLN A 26 -4.40 -4.44 -35.09
C GLN A 26 -3.77 -4.51 -36.50
N GLN A 27 -3.65 -5.71 -37.05
CA GLN A 27 -3.13 -5.92 -38.40
C GLN A 27 -4.03 -5.27 -39.48
N ASN A 28 -5.34 -5.41 -39.36
CA ASN A 28 -6.30 -4.74 -40.27
C ASN A 28 -6.15 -3.22 -40.20
N ILE A 29 -5.97 -2.63 -39.01
CA ILE A 29 -5.73 -1.18 -38.86
C ILE A 29 -4.42 -0.78 -39.57
N GLN A 30 -3.34 -1.55 -39.39
CA GLN A 30 -2.03 -1.27 -40.03
C GLN A 30 -2.08 -1.38 -41.54
N GLN A 31 -2.92 -2.25 -42.08
CA GLN A 31 -3.14 -2.42 -43.53
C GLN A 31 -4.14 -1.43 -44.14
N GLY A 32 -4.78 -0.58 -43.32
CA GLY A 32 -5.80 0.37 -43.76
C GLY A 32 -7.20 -0.25 -43.96
N ASN A 33 -7.39 -1.51 -43.52
CA ASN A 33 -8.68 -2.22 -43.62
C ASN A 33 -9.60 -1.84 -42.43
N PHE A 34 -9.89 -0.55 -42.28
CA PHE A 34 -10.56 0.00 -41.11
C PHE A 34 -11.97 -0.55 -40.86
N ALA A 35 -12.76 -0.74 -41.97
CA ALA A 35 -14.12 -1.28 -41.84
C ALA A 35 -14.12 -2.72 -41.26
N GLN A 36 -13.17 -3.56 -41.69
CA GLN A 36 -13.04 -4.91 -41.16
C GLN A 36 -12.56 -4.87 -39.70
N ALA A 37 -11.59 -4.02 -39.37
CA ALA A 37 -11.12 -3.84 -38.00
C ALA A 37 -12.24 -3.40 -37.04
N GLU A 38 -13.13 -2.50 -37.51
CA GLU A 38 -14.30 -2.06 -36.73
C GLU A 38 -15.30 -3.20 -36.48
N LEU A 39 -15.61 -3.98 -37.50
CA LEU A 39 -16.51 -5.12 -37.44
C LEU A 39 -15.96 -6.17 -36.43
N ASP A 40 -14.69 -6.51 -36.58
CA ASP A 40 -14.03 -7.52 -35.73
C ASP A 40 -13.97 -7.04 -34.26
N ALA A 41 -13.65 -5.77 -34.02
CA ALA A 41 -13.59 -5.19 -32.68
C ALA A 41 -14.98 -5.14 -32.01
N LYS A 42 -16.03 -4.74 -32.73
CA LYS A 42 -17.40 -4.75 -32.22
C LYS A 42 -17.90 -6.17 -31.93
N ALA A 43 -17.56 -7.13 -32.77
CA ALA A 43 -17.88 -8.55 -32.57
C ALA A 43 -17.19 -9.13 -31.32
N LEU A 44 -15.93 -8.74 -31.07
CA LEU A 44 -15.18 -9.14 -29.89
C LEU A 44 -15.72 -8.46 -28.62
N LEU A 45 -16.09 -7.19 -28.68
CA LEU A 45 -16.74 -6.45 -27.58
C LEU A 45 -18.07 -7.07 -27.14
N ALA A 46 -18.86 -7.57 -28.10
CA ALA A 46 -20.13 -8.24 -27.82
C ALA A 46 -19.97 -9.59 -27.12
N LYS A 47 -18.87 -10.28 -27.33
CA LYS A 47 -18.59 -11.61 -26.77
C LYS A 47 -17.77 -11.58 -25.48
N SER A 48 -16.89 -10.60 -25.30
CA SER A 48 -15.95 -10.57 -24.20
C SER A 48 -16.50 -9.78 -23.01
N THR A 49 -16.46 -10.40 -21.84
CA THR A 49 -16.68 -9.75 -20.52
C THR A 49 -15.37 -9.35 -19.85
N ASP A 50 -14.24 -9.80 -20.41
CA ASP A 50 -12.92 -9.47 -19.87
C ASP A 50 -12.57 -8.00 -20.05
N GLN A 51 -12.19 -7.36 -18.96
CA GLN A 51 -11.93 -5.91 -18.91
C GLN A 51 -10.74 -5.52 -19.78
N GLU A 52 -9.66 -6.31 -19.79
CA GLU A 52 -8.46 -6.01 -20.56
C GLU A 52 -8.74 -6.10 -22.07
N THR A 53 -9.41 -7.17 -22.51
CA THR A 53 -9.84 -7.33 -23.91
C THR A 53 -10.74 -6.19 -24.35
N ARG A 54 -11.72 -5.80 -23.53
CA ARG A 54 -12.65 -4.69 -23.84
C ARG A 54 -11.91 -3.36 -23.95
N THR A 55 -11.00 -3.09 -23.00
CA THR A 55 -10.15 -1.87 -23.01
C THR A 55 -9.34 -1.79 -24.30
N MET A 56 -8.69 -2.91 -24.71
CA MET A 56 -7.89 -2.95 -25.93
C MET A 56 -8.74 -2.79 -27.18
N CYS A 57 -9.95 -3.38 -27.24
CA CYS A 57 -10.87 -3.19 -28.38
C CYS A 57 -11.26 -1.72 -28.55
N TRP A 58 -11.67 -1.04 -27.47
CA TRP A 58 -12.01 0.40 -27.54
C TRP A 58 -10.82 1.26 -27.94
N TYR A 59 -9.61 0.91 -27.46
CA TYR A 59 -8.39 1.60 -27.87
C TYR A 59 -8.11 1.44 -29.37
N LEU A 60 -8.17 0.22 -29.90
CA LEU A 60 -7.95 -0.05 -31.32
C LEU A 60 -9.00 0.61 -32.20
N LEU A 61 -10.28 0.60 -31.80
CA LEU A 61 -11.35 1.33 -32.48
C LEU A 61 -11.02 2.82 -32.55
N ALA A 62 -10.63 3.45 -31.48
CA ALA A 62 -10.29 4.86 -31.41
C ALA A 62 -9.09 5.19 -32.33
N VAL A 63 -8.05 4.35 -32.34
CA VAL A 63 -6.91 4.52 -33.26
C VAL A 63 -7.37 4.40 -34.72
N GLY A 64 -8.23 3.40 -35.03
CA GLY A 64 -8.81 3.24 -36.36
C GLY A 64 -9.61 4.46 -36.81
N TYR A 65 -10.49 4.98 -35.96
CA TYR A 65 -11.26 6.20 -36.24
C TYR A 65 -10.37 7.43 -36.45
N ARG A 66 -9.34 7.62 -35.63
CA ARG A 66 -8.38 8.71 -35.81
C ARG A 66 -7.66 8.64 -37.14
N LEU A 67 -7.22 7.47 -37.56
CA LEU A 67 -6.55 7.27 -38.86
C LEU A 67 -7.48 7.53 -40.03
N GLN A 68 -8.79 7.33 -39.86
CA GLN A 68 -9.84 7.71 -40.82
C GLN A 68 -10.26 9.17 -40.70
N GLN A 69 -9.63 9.97 -39.84
CA GLN A 69 -9.99 11.38 -39.56
C GLN A 69 -11.38 11.56 -38.91
N SER A 70 -12.00 10.49 -38.42
CA SER A 70 -13.28 10.50 -37.67
C SER A 70 -13.03 10.81 -36.20
N HIS A 71 -12.60 12.06 -35.91
CA HIS A 71 -12.08 12.46 -34.62
C HIS A 71 -13.14 12.41 -33.51
N GLU A 72 -14.40 12.74 -33.78
CA GLU A 72 -15.51 12.69 -32.83
C GLU A 72 -15.77 11.23 -32.38
N SER A 73 -15.83 10.30 -33.32
CA SER A 73 -16.03 8.87 -33.03
C SER A 73 -14.83 8.30 -32.23
N ALA A 74 -13.62 8.77 -32.54
CA ALA A 74 -12.43 8.38 -31.77
C ALA A 74 -12.52 8.87 -30.31
N ILE A 75 -12.96 10.11 -30.09
CA ILE A 75 -13.15 10.69 -28.76
C ILE A 75 -14.22 9.92 -27.97
N GLU A 76 -15.34 9.55 -28.59
CA GLU A 76 -16.40 8.77 -27.95
C GLU A 76 -15.90 7.39 -27.52
N ALA A 77 -15.19 6.68 -28.39
CA ALA A 77 -14.58 5.39 -28.08
C ALA A 77 -13.57 5.48 -26.92
N LEU A 78 -12.73 6.53 -26.89
CA LEU A 78 -11.76 6.76 -25.80
C LEU A 78 -12.45 7.12 -24.49
N ASN A 79 -13.51 7.91 -24.50
CA ASN A 79 -14.28 8.20 -23.31
C ASN A 79 -14.94 6.93 -22.73
N THR A 80 -15.45 6.04 -23.61
CA THR A 80 -15.98 4.74 -23.19
C THR A 80 -14.88 3.86 -22.58
N LEU A 81 -13.69 3.85 -23.15
CA LEU A 81 -12.53 3.17 -22.59
C LEU A 81 -12.20 3.70 -21.18
N LEU A 82 -12.16 5.02 -21.01
CA LEU A 82 -11.80 5.66 -19.74
C LEU A 82 -12.83 5.45 -18.63
N VAL A 83 -14.07 5.09 -18.96
CA VAL A 83 -15.04 4.59 -17.97
C VAL A 83 -14.61 3.22 -17.43
N ILE A 84 -14.01 2.37 -18.28
CA ILE A 84 -13.55 1.02 -17.91
C ILE A 84 -12.19 1.10 -17.22
N THR A 85 -11.26 1.91 -17.75
CA THR A 85 -9.87 2.05 -17.27
C THR A 85 -9.54 3.54 -17.16
N PRO A 86 -9.85 4.20 -16.02
CA PRO A 86 -9.70 5.65 -15.84
C PRO A 86 -8.26 6.17 -15.95
N GLU A 87 -7.26 5.35 -15.64
CA GLU A 87 -5.84 5.72 -15.71
C GLU A 87 -5.14 5.05 -16.91
N HIS A 88 -5.66 5.25 -18.12
CA HIS A 88 -5.06 4.70 -19.32
C HIS A 88 -4.28 5.77 -20.09
N SER A 89 -2.95 5.79 -19.92
CA SER A 89 -2.04 6.82 -20.48
C SER A 89 -2.20 7.02 -21.99
N ARG A 90 -2.26 5.91 -22.74
CA ARG A 90 -2.38 5.92 -24.19
C ARG A 90 -3.72 6.45 -24.66
N ALA A 91 -4.81 6.24 -23.92
CA ALA A 91 -6.12 6.80 -24.26
C ALA A 91 -6.10 8.33 -24.13
N PHE A 92 -5.49 8.87 -23.08
CA PHE A 92 -5.30 10.31 -22.96
C PHE A 92 -4.40 10.88 -24.05
N GLN A 93 -3.35 10.18 -24.44
CA GLN A 93 -2.50 10.59 -25.56
C GLN A 93 -3.30 10.66 -26.88
N GLU A 94 -4.12 9.65 -27.17
CA GLU A 94 -4.98 9.62 -28.36
C GLU A 94 -6.05 10.72 -28.30
N LEU A 95 -6.68 11.00 -27.15
CA LEU A 95 -7.57 12.15 -26.98
C LEU A 95 -6.85 13.46 -27.32
N GLY A 96 -5.62 13.63 -26.82
CA GLY A 96 -4.80 14.78 -27.15
C GLY A 96 -4.58 14.97 -28.66
N TYR A 97 -4.31 13.89 -29.39
CA TYR A 97 -4.14 13.94 -30.84
C TYR A 97 -5.46 14.31 -31.58
N ASN A 98 -6.60 13.74 -31.15
CA ASN A 98 -7.90 14.03 -31.78
C ASN A 98 -8.33 15.47 -31.49
N TYR A 99 -8.22 15.99 -30.26
CA TYR A 99 -8.52 17.39 -29.97
C TYR A 99 -7.59 18.37 -30.66
N ARG A 100 -6.31 18.01 -30.85
CA ARG A 100 -5.38 18.82 -31.64
C ARG A 100 -5.81 18.89 -33.12
N ALA A 101 -6.24 17.78 -33.70
CA ALA A 101 -6.74 17.74 -35.08
C ALA A 101 -8.01 18.59 -35.24
N LEU A 102 -8.90 18.61 -34.26
CA LEU A 102 -10.08 19.48 -34.19
C LEU A 102 -9.76 20.94 -33.83
N LYS A 103 -8.47 21.33 -33.77
CA LYS A 103 -8.00 22.67 -33.39
C LYS A 103 -8.41 23.13 -31.98
N GLN A 104 -8.71 22.20 -31.09
CA GLN A 104 -9.07 22.45 -29.70
C GLN A 104 -7.83 22.37 -28.80
N GLY A 105 -6.91 23.32 -28.95
CA GLY A 105 -5.58 23.31 -28.29
C GLY A 105 -5.62 23.19 -26.76
N LYS A 106 -6.60 23.85 -26.11
CA LYS A 106 -6.78 23.77 -24.66
C LYS A 106 -7.11 22.33 -24.22
N GLN A 107 -8.05 21.66 -24.88
CA GLN A 107 -8.39 20.26 -24.58
C GLN A 107 -7.23 19.33 -24.89
N ALA A 108 -6.57 19.54 -26.04
CA ALA A 108 -5.39 18.75 -26.40
C ALA A 108 -4.29 18.82 -25.32
N SER A 109 -3.99 20.01 -24.78
CA SER A 109 -2.98 20.16 -23.73
C SER A 109 -3.37 19.46 -22.42
N ILE A 110 -4.62 19.52 -22.02
CA ILE A 110 -5.13 18.82 -20.82
C ILE A 110 -4.90 17.31 -20.96
N HIS A 111 -5.29 16.74 -22.10
CA HIS A 111 -5.20 15.30 -22.30
C HIS A 111 -3.75 14.81 -22.47
N PHE A 112 -2.91 15.52 -23.24
CA PHE A 112 -1.48 15.18 -23.31
C PHE A 112 -0.80 15.28 -21.94
N TYR A 113 -1.13 16.31 -21.14
CA TYR A 113 -0.58 16.45 -19.80
C TYR A 113 -1.01 15.29 -18.88
N LYS A 114 -2.30 14.88 -18.94
CA LYS A 114 -2.76 13.69 -18.21
C LYS A 114 -2.01 12.44 -18.64
N ALA A 115 -1.81 12.25 -19.94
CA ALA A 115 -1.02 11.12 -20.46
C ALA A 115 0.40 11.08 -19.87
N THR A 116 1.09 12.23 -19.84
CA THR A 116 2.45 12.32 -19.29
C THR A 116 2.51 12.22 -17.76
N LYS A 117 1.43 12.51 -17.06
CA LYS A 117 1.33 12.28 -15.61
C LYS A 117 1.22 10.80 -15.26
N ILE A 118 0.47 10.04 -16.06
CA ILE A 118 0.30 8.59 -15.87
C ILE A 118 1.54 7.84 -16.36
N ASN A 119 2.02 8.19 -17.55
CA ASN A 119 3.23 7.61 -18.15
C ASN A 119 4.22 8.70 -18.58
N PRO A 120 5.16 9.06 -17.70
CA PRO A 120 6.17 10.08 -18.01
C PRO A 120 7.13 9.71 -19.14
N ALA A 121 7.22 8.43 -19.53
CA ALA A 121 8.09 7.97 -20.62
C ALA A 121 7.49 8.21 -22.03
N LEU A 122 6.28 8.74 -22.14
CA LEU A 122 5.63 9.05 -23.40
C LEU A 122 6.29 10.27 -24.10
N LEU A 123 7.45 10.05 -24.72
CA LEU A 123 8.22 11.09 -25.41
C LEU A 123 7.36 11.87 -26.42
N SER A 124 6.52 11.17 -27.19
CA SER A 124 5.64 11.79 -28.20
C SER A 124 4.56 12.72 -27.61
N ALA A 125 4.08 12.43 -26.38
CA ALA A 125 3.15 13.31 -25.70
C ALA A 125 3.84 14.60 -25.23
N TRP A 126 5.06 14.51 -24.67
CA TRP A 126 5.86 15.69 -24.33
C TRP A 126 6.20 16.54 -25.55
N GLN A 127 6.55 15.91 -26.68
CA GLN A 127 6.79 16.61 -27.95
C GLN A 127 5.52 17.29 -28.48
N ALA A 128 4.34 16.71 -28.26
CA ALA A 128 3.06 17.30 -28.66
C ALA A 128 2.64 18.48 -27.76
N LEU A 129 2.98 18.45 -26.48
CA LEU A 129 2.72 19.54 -25.53
C LEU A 129 3.59 20.78 -25.78
N LEU A 130 4.84 20.59 -26.15
CA LEU A 130 5.82 21.66 -26.28
C LEU A 130 5.34 22.85 -27.14
N PRO A 131 4.89 22.65 -28.40
CA PRO A 131 4.40 23.76 -29.23
C PRO A 131 3.14 24.42 -28.65
N ILE A 132 2.25 23.67 -27.98
CA ILE A 132 1.04 24.24 -27.39
C ILE A 132 1.41 25.21 -26.25
N TYR A 133 2.32 24.82 -25.36
CA TYR A 133 2.76 25.69 -24.26
C TYR A 133 3.60 26.88 -24.75
N GLN A 134 4.38 26.72 -25.82
CA GLN A 134 5.10 27.83 -26.45
C GLN A 134 4.13 28.86 -27.02
N GLN A 135 3.09 28.44 -27.75
CA GLN A 135 2.07 29.33 -28.31
C GLN A 135 1.25 30.04 -27.20
N ALA A 136 1.04 29.35 -26.06
CA ALA A 136 0.33 29.91 -24.93
C ALA A 136 1.22 30.77 -23.99
N ASN A 137 2.49 31.01 -24.34
CA ASN A 137 3.48 31.74 -23.54
C ASN A 137 3.67 31.19 -22.10
N GLN A 138 3.48 29.90 -21.90
CA GLN A 138 3.63 29.25 -20.59
C GLN A 138 5.09 28.85 -20.35
N SER A 139 5.93 29.79 -19.93
CA SER A 139 7.39 29.63 -19.81
C SER A 139 7.80 28.42 -18.94
N SER A 140 7.20 28.25 -17.76
CA SER A 140 7.54 27.13 -16.85
C SER A 140 7.19 25.77 -17.43
N ALA A 141 6.00 25.62 -18.04
CA ALA A 141 5.57 24.39 -18.69
C ALA A 141 6.42 24.06 -19.92
N THR A 142 6.80 25.07 -20.69
CA THR A 142 7.72 24.95 -21.84
C THR A 142 9.08 24.41 -21.39
N LYS A 143 9.68 24.97 -20.33
CA LYS A 143 10.96 24.51 -19.78
C LYS A 143 10.87 23.07 -19.30
N LEU A 144 9.78 22.70 -18.61
CA LEU A 144 9.53 21.33 -18.17
C LEU A 144 9.49 20.36 -19.37
N CYS A 145 8.72 20.66 -20.42
CA CYS A 145 8.64 19.83 -21.62
C CYS A 145 10.01 19.66 -22.27
N GLN A 146 10.78 20.75 -22.42
CA GLN A 146 12.12 20.71 -23.00
C GLN A 146 13.07 19.82 -22.20
N SER A 147 13.03 19.93 -20.85
CA SER A 147 13.82 19.09 -19.94
C SER A 147 13.47 17.61 -20.09
N GLN A 148 12.16 17.28 -20.06
CA GLN A 148 11.70 15.89 -20.19
C GLN A 148 12.05 15.30 -21.57
N ILE A 149 11.85 16.04 -22.65
CA ILE A 149 12.22 15.60 -24.01
C ILE A 149 13.74 15.33 -24.07
N LYS A 150 14.57 16.22 -23.51
CA LYS A 150 16.02 16.05 -23.48
C LYS A 150 16.42 14.79 -22.71
N GLN A 151 15.86 14.57 -21.53
CA GLN A 151 16.15 13.40 -20.69
C GLN A 151 15.72 12.09 -21.38
N LEU A 152 14.49 12.02 -21.89
CA LEU A 152 13.99 10.81 -22.54
C LEU A 152 14.71 10.50 -23.86
N SER A 153 15.05 11.53 -24.64
CA SER A 153 15.80 11.36 -25.90
C SER A 153 17.24 10.92 -25.69
N ALA A 154 17.83 11.15 -24.52
CA ALA A 154 19.16 10.69 -24.16
C ALA A 154 19.19 9.22 -23.72
N LEU A 155 18.05 8.60 -23.42
CA LEU A 155 17.97 7.19 -23.05
C LEU A 155 18.24 6.28 -24.25
N PRO A 156 18.93 5.14 -24.06
CA PRO A 156 18.96 4.09 -25.07
C PRO A 156 17.54 3.64 -25.43
N LYS A 157 17.28 3.47 -26.74
CA LYS A 157 15.93 3.08 -27.21
C LYS A 157 15.29 1.88 -26.46
N PRO A 158 16.03 0.77 -26.17
CA PRO A 158 15.46 -0.34 -25.41
C PRO A 158 15.09 0.06 -23.97
N ILE A 159 15.85 0.95 -23.33
CA ILE A 159 15.56 1.44 -21.99
C ILE A 159 14.35 2.34 -21.98
N LEU A 160 14.22 3.28 -22.94
CA LEU A 160 13.04 4.11 -23.10
C LEU A 160 11.77 3.26 -23.30
N ALA A 161 11.85 2.26 -24.21
CA ALA A 161 10.74 1.36 -24.48
C ALA A 161 10.36 0.49 -23.25
N ALA A 162 11.34 -0.01 -22.51
CA ALA A 162 11.09 -0.78 -21.30
C ALA A 162 10.52 0.10 -20.18
N THR A 163 10.94 1.37 -20.07
CA THR A 163 10.38 2.34 -19.12
C THR A 163 8.92 2.64 -19.47
N ASP A 164 8.63 2.82 -20.74
CA ASP A 164 7.27 3.03 -21.25
C ASP A 164 6.35 1.84 -20.91
N LEU A 165 6.82 0.61 -21.14
CA LEU A 165 6.10 -0.62 -20.76
C LEU A 165 5.86 -0.74 -19.26
N LEU A 166 6.83 -0.33 -18.44
CA LEU A 166 6.70 -0.35 -16.99
C LEU A 166 5.55 0.55 -16.52
N TYR A 167 5.49 1.79 -17.02
CA TYR A 167 4.43 2.73 -16.69
C TYR A 167 3.05 2.33 -17.26
N ASP A 168 3.02 1.59 -18.37
CA ASP A 168 1.78 1.00 -18.91
C ASP A 168 1.36 -0.30 -18.18
N GLY A 169 2.03 -0.65 -17.06
CA GLY A 169 1.73 -1.84 -16.25
C GLY A 169 2.18 -3.18 -16.85
N LYS A 170 2.89 -3.18 -17.98
CA LYS A 170 3.39 -4.37 -18.68
C LYS A 170 4.74 -4.82 -18.11
N ILE A 171 4.75 -5.09 -16.77
CA ILE A 171 5.96 -5.26 -15.97
C ILE A 171 6.83 -6.40 -16.49
N THR A 172 6.24 -7.56 -16.83
CA THR A 172 6.98 -8.72 -17.35
C THR A 172 7.71 -8.42 -18.66
N GLN A 173 7.08 -7.67 -19.57
CA GLN A 173 7.69 -7.30 -20.84
C GLN A 173 8.82 -6.28 -20.62
N ALA A 174 8.62 -5.34 -19.70
CA ALA A 174 9.65 -4.38 -19.28
C ALA A 174 10.88 -5.09 -18.69
N ASP A 175 10.68 -6.09 -17.82
CA ASP A 175 11.75 -6.88 -17.22
C ASP A 175 12.58 -7.63 -18.27
N ILE A 176 11.90 -8.37 -19.16
CA ILE A 176 12.56 -9.09 -20.24
C ILE A 176 13.42 -8.16 -21.10
N MET A 177 12.87 -7.03 -21.53
CA MET A 177 13.57 -6.06 -22.39
C MET A 177 14.75 -5.41 -21.66
N CYS A 178 14.58 -5.02 -20.40
CA CYS A 178 15.62 -4.44 -19.58
C CYS A 178 16.78 -5.43 -19.34
N ARG A 179 16.49 -6.68 -18.99
CA ARG A 179 17.51 -7.73 -18.79
C ARG A 179 18.25 -8.08 -20.07
N GLN A 180 17.56 -8.16 -21.21
CA GLN A 180 18.21 -8.35 -22.52
C GLN A 180 19.18 -7.22 -22.86
N TYR A 181 18.82 -5.97 -22.54
CA TYR A 181 19.71 -4.84 -22.71
C TYR A 181 20.94 -4.93 -21.78
N LEU A 182 20.72 -5.27 -20.50
CA LEU A 182 21.80 -5.39 -19.51
C LEU A 182 22.74 -6.57 -19.77
N GLN A 183 22.29 -7.64 -20.42
CA GLN A 183 23.20 -8.73 -20.87
C GLN A 183 24.34 -8.22 -21.76
N LYS A 184 24.03 -7.22 -22.60
CA LYS A 184 25.02 -6.59 -23.51
C LYS A 184 25.72 -5.37 -22.89
N ASN A 185 25.11 -4.73 -21.91
CA ASN A 185 25.52 -3.47 -21.29
C ASN A 185 25.53 -3.57 -19.76
N LYS A 186 26.36 -4.48 -19.22
CA LYS A 186 26.34 -4.89 -17.80
C LYS A 186 26.50 -3.75 -16.79
N HIS A 187 27.21 -2.68 -17.15
CA HIS A 187 27.47 -1.53 -16.27
C HIS A 187 26.61 -0.30 -16.64
N SER A 188 25.51 -0.50 -17.37
CA SER A 188 24.61 0.61 -17.72
C SER A 188 23.85 1.07 -16.48
N ILE A 189 24.20 2.23 -15.96
CA ILE A 189 23.53 2.81 -14.78
C ILE A 189 22.04 3.01 -15.04
N THR A 190 21.65 3.54 -16.20
CA THR A 190 20.23 3.73 -16.56
C THR A 190 19.48 2.39 -16.65
N GLY A 191 20.17 1.33 -17.12
CA GLY A 191 19.61 -0.03 -17.13
C GLY A 191 19.41 -0.59 -15.72
N LEU A 192 20.41 -0.42 -14.83
CA LEU A 192 20.30 -0.85 -13.42
C LEU A 192 19.22 -0.07 -12.67
N GLN A 193 19.11 1.24 -12.89
CA GLN A 193 18.05 2.06 -12.30
C GLN A 193 16.65 1.56 -12.73
N LEU A 194 16.45 1.31 -14.02
CA LEU A 194 15.19 0.78 -14.52
C LEU A 194 14.89 -0.63 -13.97
N LEU A 195 15.92 -1.50 -13.89
CA LEU A 195 15.74 -2.84 -13.32
C LEU A 195 15.33 -2.79 -11.85
N ALA A 196 15.86 -1.82 -11.09
CA ALA A 196 15.44 -1.58 -9.72
C ALA A 196 13.98 -1.09 -9.63
N ASP A 197 13.54 -0.20 -10.52
CA ASP A 197 12.14 0.25 -10.58
C ASP A 197 11.20 -0.91 -10.96
N ILE A 198 11.61 -1.79 -11.88
CA ILE A 198 10.88 -3.02 -12.22
C ILE A 198 10.80 -3.96 -11.01
N ALA A 199 11.90 -4.16 -10.28
CA ALA A 199 11.92 -4.98 -9.07
C ALA A 199 10.97 -4.42 -8.00
N LEU A 200 10.87 -3.09 -7.86
CA LEU A 200 9.89 -2.45 -6.97
C LEU A 200 8.45 -2.70 -7.40
N ALA A 201 8.17 -2.61 -8.69
CA ALA A 201 6.84 -2.89 -9.25
C ALA A 201 6.44 -4.37 -9.01
N LEU A 202 7.42 -5.28 -9.02
CA LEU A 202 7.26 -6.69 -8.67
C LEU A 202 7.25 -6.95 -7.15
N LYS A 203 7.28 -5.90 -6.30
CA LYS A 203 7.38 -5.97 -4.83
C LYS A 203 8.65 -6.69 -4.33
N ALA A 204 9.69 -6.82 -5.17
CA ALA A 204 10.99 -7.41 -4.86
C ALA A 204 11.97 -6.34 -4.33
N THR A 205 11.61 -5.68 -3.23
CA THR A 205 12.34 -4.50 -2.72
C THR A 205 13.80 -4.80 -2.34
N SER A 206 14.09 -6.00 -1.83
CA SER A 206 15.47 -6.42 -1.52
C SER A 206 16.32 -6.60 -2.78
N GLU A 207 15.74 -7.03 -3.91
CA GLU A 207 16.44 -7.10 -5.19
C GLU A 207 16.72 -5.69 -5.71
N ALA A 208 15.76 -4.77 -5.59
CA ALA A 208 15.95 -3.36 -5.94
C ALA A 208 17.07 -2.72 -5.11
N GLU A 209 17.16 -3.02 -3.81
CA GLU A 209 18.25 -2.56 -2.94
C GLU A 209 19.61 -3.00 -3.50
N PHE A 210 19.79 -4.31 -3.71
CA PHE A 210 21.05 -4.88 -4.19
C PHE A 210 21.49 -4.27 -5.54
N ILE A 211 20.54 -4.12 -6.48
CA ILE A 211 20.80 -3.51 -7.79
C ILE A 211 21.27 -2.07 -7.65
N LEU A 212 20.63 -1.28 -6.76
CA LEU A 212 20.98 0.13 -6.58
C LEU A 212 22.26 0.32 -5.76
N GLU A 213 22.55 -0.54 -4.78
CA GLU A 213 23.85 -0.56 -4.11
C GLU A 213 24.96 -0.76 -5.14
N THR A 214 24.82 -1.75 -6.04
CA THR A 214 25.74 -1.97 -7.17
C THR A 214 25.82 -0.74 -8.10
N ALA A 215 24.70 -0.11 -8.40
CA ALA A 215 24.68 1.07 -9.27
C ALA A 215 25.41 2.28 -8.63
N VAL A 216 25.29 2.46 -7.31
CA VAL A 216 26.03 3.50 -6.56
C VAL A 216 27.54 3.20 -6.51
N GLU A 217 27.94 1.92 -6.36
CA GLU A 217 29.35 1.52 -6.43
C GLU A 217 29.97 1.82 -7.82
N LEU A 218 29.21 1.59 -8.89
CA LEU A 218 29.67 1.82 -10.27
C LEU A 218 29.68 3.31 -10.65
N ALA A 219 28.87 4.14 -10.01
CA ALA A 219 28.74 5.57 -10.31
C ALA A 219 28.52 6.40 -9.04
N PRO A 220 29.52 6.44 -8.14
CA PRO A 220 29.39 7.11 -6.84
C PRO A 220 29.24 8.64 -6.94
N GLU A 221 29.58 9.22 -8.10
CA GLU A 221 29.43 10.65 -8.38
C GLU A 221 27.99 11.05 -8.75
N LYS A 222 27.11 10.08 -9.13
CA LYS A 222 25.76 10.37 -9.62
C LYS A 222 24.76 10.52 -8.48
N PRO A 223 24.27 11.74 -8.19
CA PRO A 223 23.33 11.96 -7.09
C PRO A 223 21.97 11.32 -7.35
N GLU A 224 21.54 11.15 -8.61
CA GLU A 224 20.25 10.56 -8.96
C GLU A 224 20.15 9.09 -8.50
N VAL A 225 21.24 8.33 -8.63
CA VAL A 225 21.30 6.93 -8.20
C VAL A 225 21.28 6.83 -6.67
N LYS A 226 22.07 7.70 -5.99
CA LYS A 226 22.03 7.80 -4.52
C LYS A 226 20.64 8.16 -4.00
N TYR A 227 19.96 9.10 -4.65
CA TYR A 227 18.59 9.49 -4.26
C TYR A 227 17.59 8.35 -4.49
N GLN A 228 17.75 7.56 -5.56
CA GLN A 228 16.93 6.38 -5.79
C GLN A 228 17.17 5.30 -4.72
N LEU A 229 18.42 5.04 -4.34
CA LEU A 229 18.77 4.12 -3.24
C LEU A 229 18.26 4.64 -1.88
N PHE A 230 18.32 5.95 -1.65
CA PHE A 230 17.71 6.58 -0.48
C PHE A 230 16.22 6.24 -0.35
N LYS A 231 15.46 6.30 -1.44
CA LYS A 231 14.02 5.93 -1.44
C LYS A 231 13.81 4.46 -1.07
N ILE A 232 14.69 3.57 -1.54
CA ILE A 232 14.64 2.14 -1.20
C ILE A 232 14.93 1.91 0.27
N TYR A 233 16.02 2.51 0.80
CA TYR A 233 16.33 2.40 2.22
C TYR A 233 15.21 2.94 3.11
N SER A 234 14.60 4.05 2.72
CA SER A 234 13.46 4.63 3.44
C SER A 234 12.25 3.68 3.42
N LYS A 235 11.95 3.07 2.26
CA LYS A 235 10.87 2.09 2.12
C LYS A 235 11.12 0.81 2.93
N LEU A 236 12.37 0.39 3.05
CA LEU A 236 12.79 -0.78 3.86
C LEU A 236 12.94 -0.47 5.35
N GLY A 237 12.69 0.77 5.78
CA GLY A 237 12.90 1.18 7.18
C GLY A 237 14.38 1.27 7.59
N LYS A 238 15.33 1.18 6.63
CA LYS A 238 16.78 1.29 6.87
C LYS A 238 17.20 2.76 7.01
N PHE A 239 16.58 3.47 7.95
CA PHE A 239 16.67 4.93 8.05
C PHE A 239 18.07 5.45 8.35
N ALA A 240 18.91 4.69 9.08
CA ALA A 240 20.31 5.08 9.30
C ALA A 240 21.12 5.13 7.98
N LYS A 241 20.95 4.11 7.10
CA LYS A 241 21.55 4.10 5.77
C LYS A 241 20.97 5.21 4.89
N ALA A 242 19.65 5.43 4.95
CA ALA A 242 18.98 6.51 4.24
C ALA A 242 19.52 7.89 4.66
N LEU A 243 19.71 8.12 5.97
CA LEU A 243 20.25 9.38 6.49
C LEU A 243 21.70 9.61 6.03
N ALA A 244 22.52 8.58 6.02
CA ALA A 244 23.90 8.68 5.51
C ALA A 244 23.92 9.14 4.04
N LEU A 245 23.08 8.56 3.18
CA LEU A 245 22.95 8.98 1.77
C LEU A 245 22.40 10.41 1.65
N ALA A 246 21.38 10.75 2.43
CA ALA A 246 20.78 12.08 2.41
C ALA A 246 21.77 13.17 2.85
N ASN A 247 22.63 12.89 3.85
CA ASN A 247 23.73 13.78 4.23
C ASN A 247 24.69 13.99 3.07
N THR A 248 25.16 12.92 2.42
CA THR A 248 26.04 13.02 1.24
C THR A 248 25.42 13.85 0.11
N LEU A 249 24.11 13.67 -0.14
CA LEU A 249 23.39 14.44 -1.16
C LEU A 249 23.27 15.94 -0.79
N THR A 250 22.97 16.24 0.48
CA THR A 250 22.90 17.64 0.96
C THR A 250 24.25 18.31 1.04
N GLU A 251 25.35 17.57 1.27
CA GLU A 251 26.73 18.11 1.19
C GLU A 251 27.10 18.47 -0.25
N GLN A 252 26.66 17.68 -1.25
CA GLN A 252 26.91 17.96 -2.67
C GLN A 252 26.14 19.17 -3.19
N ASP A 253 24.88 19.33 -2.76
CA ASP A 253 24.03 20.46 -3.15
C ASP A 253 23.15 20.91 -1.98
N PRO A 254 23.66 21.81 -1.10
CA PRO A 254 22.97 22.26 0.10
C PRO A 254 21.67 23.03 -0.19
N GLN A 255 21.52 23.61 -1.37
CA GLN A 255 20.35 24.39 -1.75
C GLN A 255 19.25 23.54 -2.42
N ASN A 256 19.50 22.26 -2.64
CA ASN A 256 18.57 21.36 -3.28
C ASN A 256 17.44 20.96 -2.29
N THR A 257 16.28 21.53 -2.50
CA THR A 257 15.11 21.27 -1.65
C THR A 257 14.74 19.79 -1.57
N PHE A 258 14.90 19.02 -2.67
CA PHE A 258 14.61 17.59 -2.65
C PHE A 258 15.56 16.82 -1.71
N TYR A 259 16.84 17.21 -1.64
CA TYR A 259 17.81 16.57 -0.76
C TYR A 259 17.59 16.96 0.70
N GLN A 260 17.23 18.22 0.96
CA GLN A 260 16.84 18.68 2.30
C GLN A 260 15.62 17.92 2.80
N LEU A 261 14.57 17.80 1.98
CA LEU A 261 13.37 17.02 2.34
C LEU A 261 13.68 15.53 2.53
N ALA A 262 14.58 14.94 1.74
CA ALA A 262 15.05 13.56 1.92
C ALA A 262 15.75 13.39 3.27
N LYS A 263 16.64 14.32 3.65
CA LYS A 263 17.32 14.34 4.95
C LYS A 263 16.31 14.44 6.09
N ALA A 264 15.35 15.37 6.01
CA ALA A 264 14.32 15.52 7.02
C ALA A 264 13.46 14.24 7.16
N THR A 265 13.10 13.61 6.05
CA THR A 265 12.35 12.33 6.06
C THR A 265 13.16 11.21 6.75
N ALA A 266 14.45 11.10 6.47
CA ALA A 266 15.32 10.12 7.13
C ALA A 266 15.49 10.41 8.63
N LEU A 267 15.59 11.69 9.03
CA LEU A 267 15.65 12.12 10.43
C LEU A 267 14.39 11.71 11.21
N VAL A 268 13.19 11.88 10.61
CA VAL A 268 11.94 11.34 11.19
C VAL A 268 12.05 9.82 11.39
N GLY A 269 12.63 9.13 10.42
CA GLY A 269 12.79 7.66 10.46
C GLY A 269 13.71 7.19 11.60
N VAL A 270 14.83 7.88 11.85
CA VAL A 270 15.75 7.56 12.95
C VAL A 270 15.29 8.12 14.30
N GLY A 271 14.17 8.89 14.34
CA GLY A 271 13.59 9.42 15.57
C GLY A 271 14.04 10.84 15.93
N ASP A 272 14.90 11.49 15.16
CA ASP A 272 15.27 12.90 15.35
C ASP A 272 14.24 13.83 14.70
N ILE A 273 13.04 13.82 15.28
CA ILE A 273 11.90 14.54 14.74
C ILE A 273 12.12 16.06 14.83
N SER A 274 12.80 16.54 15.87
CA SER A 274 13.06 17.97 16.07
C SER A 274 13.94 18.56 14.97
N ALA A 275 15.02 17.86 14.59
CA ALA A 275 15.87 18.27 13.48
C ALA A 275 15.11 18.27 12.14
N ALA A 276 14.22 17.27 11.93
CA ALA A 276 13.39 17.22 10.74
C ALA A 276 12.41 18.39 10.64
N ILE A 277 11.74 18.76 11.76
CA ILE A 277 10.83 19.91 11.83
C ILE A 277 11.57 21.18 11.48
N THR A 278 12.79 21.39 11.99
CA THR A 278 13.62 22.55 11.65
C THR A 278 13.82 22.64 10.13
N ILE A 279 14.25 21.55 9.47
CA ILE A 279 14.47 21.56 8.02
C ILE A 279 13.17 21.85 7.24
N TYR A 280 12.04 21.26 7.64
CA TYR A 280 10.76 21.54 6.98
C TYR A 280 10.32 22.99 7.17
N THR A 281 10.50 23.53 8.37
CA THR A 281 10.15 24.93 8.69
C THR A 281 11.01 25.91 7.90
N ASP A 282 12.33 25.66 7.83
CA ASP A 282 13.27 26.48 7.03
C ASP A 282 12.92 26.40 5.53
N THR A 283 12.52 25.22 5.05
CA THR A 283 12.09 25.03 3.66
C THR A 283 10.86 25.89 3.35
N VAL A 284 9.88 25.94 4.25
CA VAL A 284 8.70 26.80 4.12
C VAL A 284 9.09 28.29 4.20
N ALA A 285 9.96 28.67 5.13
CA ALA A 285 10.45 30.05 5.29
C ALA A 285 11.20 30.55 4.04
N ASN A 286 11.86 29.66 3.32
CA ASN A 286 12.53 29.94 2.03
C ASN A 286 11.57 30.01 0.84
N GLY A 287 10.26 30.03 1.06
CA GLY A 287 9.24 30.23 0.02
C GLY A 287 8.73 28.97 -0.66
N HIS A 288 9.11 27.77 -0.19
CA HIS A 288 8.58 26.50 -0.68
C HIS A 288 7.28 26.17 0.06
N THR A 289 6.14 26.64 -0.46
CA THR A 289 4.82 26.57 0.17
C THR A 289 3.88 25.53 -0.48
N GLN A 290 4.43 24.49 -1.09
CA GLN A 290 3.63 23.42 -1.71
C GLN A 290 2.95 22.55 -0.64
N ALA A 291 1.74 22.08 -0.92
CA ALA A 291 0.92 21.27 0.00
C ALA A 291 1.67 20.05 0.59
N ASN A 292 2.48 19.37 -0.21
CA ASN A 292 3.26 18.21 0.24
C ASN A 292 4.27 18.54 1.34
N ILE A 293 4.85 19.74 1.35
CA ILE A 293 5.82 20.14 2.39
C ILE A 293 5.08 20.39 3.72
N TYR A 294 3.95 21.06 3.68
CA TYR A 294 3.08 21.21 4.85
C TYR A 294 2.55 19.87 5.38
N LEU A 295 2.26 18.91 4.50
CA LEU A 295 1.91 17.54 4.90
C LEU A 295 3.04 16.87 5.68
N LEU A 296 4.27 16.91 5.16
CA LEU A 296 5.44 16.34 5.84
C LEU A 296 5.68 16.99 7.20
N LEU A 297 5.56 18.31 7.27
CA LEU A 297 5.66 19.07 8.53
C LEU A 297 4.55 18.65 9.50
N GLY A 298 3.31 18.53 9.04
CA GLY A 298 2.17 18.09 9.83
C GLY A 298 2.35 16.67 10.39
N HIS A 299 2.88 15.77 9.58
CA HIS A 299 3.22 14.40 10.01
C HIS A 299 4.36 14.40 11.05
N ALA A 300 5.37 15.24 10.89
CA ALA A 300 6.46 15.37 11.85
C ALA A 300 5.96 15.89 13.21
N TYR A 301 5.14 16.95 13.23
CA TYR A 301 4.51 17.44 14.46
C TYR A 301 3.61 16.37 15.12
N LYS A 302 2.82 15.63 14.34
CA LYS A 302 1.99 14.54 14.86
C LYS A 302 2.86 13.44 15.52
N ASN A 303 3.99 13.09 14.91
CA ASN A 303 4.93 12.11 15.45
C ASN A 303 5.61 12.62 16.73
N GLN A 304 5.85 13.92 16.84
CA GLN A 304 6.37 14.56 18.05
C GLN A 304 5.31 14.63 19.17
N GLY A 305 4.02 14.49 18.81
CA GLY A 305 2.88 14.61 19.74
C GLY A 305 2.26 16.01 19.81
N ASP A 306 2.76 16.96 19.04
CA ASP A 306 2.17 18.30 18.93
C ASP A 306 1.00 18.29 17.92
N ILE A 307 -0.18 17.88 18.43
CA ILE A 307 -1.38 17.78 17.60
C ILE A 307 -1.83 19.16 17.12
N LYS A 308 -1.64 20.22 17.91
CA LYS A 308 -2.05 21.58 17.54
C LYS A 308 -1.25 22.10 16.36
N ALA A 309 0.07 21.99 16.41
CA ALA A 309 0.94 22.37 15.29
C ALA A 309 0.68 21.47 14.04
N SER A 310 0.45 20.18 14.26
CA SER A 310 0.08 19.26 13.19
C SER A 310 -1.20 19.67 12.45
N VAL A 311 -2.26 20.02 13.18
CA VAL A 311 -3.52 20.53 12.61
C VAL A 311 -3.27 21.79 11.80
N THR A 312 -2.52 22.76 12.33
CA THR A 312 -2.17 24.01 11.61
C THR A 312 -1.44 23.72 10.30
N ALA A 313 -0.47 22.80 10.32
CA ALA A 313 0.27 22.43 9.11
C ALA A 313 -0.63 21.74 8.06
N TYR A 314 -1.54 20.85 8.45
CA TYR A 314 -2.50 20.26 7.51
C TYR A 314 -3.48 21.29 6.94
N GLN A 315 -3.89 22.29 7.74
CA GLN A 315 -4.70 23.40 7.26
C GLN A 315 -3.94 24.25 6.22
N GLN A 316 -2.65 24.49 6.43
CA GLN A 316 -1.79 25.14 5.43
C GLN A 316 -1.66 24.32 4.15
N ALA A 317 -1.62 22.98 4.26
CA ALA A 317 -1.57 22.10 3.10
C ALA A 317 -2.81 22.24 2.21
N TYR A 318 -4.03 22.17 2.76
CA TYR A 318 -5.23 22.37 1.95
C TYR A 318 -5.46 23.83 1.54
N SER A 319 -4.88 24.80 2.25
CA SER A 319 -4.89 26.21 1.82
C SER A 319 -4.01 26.43 0.58
N ALA A 320 -2.90 25.68 0.47
CA ALA A 320 -2.03 25.69 -0.70
C ALA A 320 -2.61 24.89 -1.88
N ASP A 321 -3.34 23.81 -1.61
CA ASP A 321 -4.08 23.02 -2.59
C ASP A 321 -5.43 22.62 -1.99
N PRO A 322 -6.54 23.30 -2.36
CA PRO A 322 -7.86 23.08 -1.79
C PRO A 322 -8.41 21.67 -1.92
N TYR A 323 -7.86 20.86 -2.82
CA TYR A 323 -8.27 19.49 -3.04
C TYR A 323 -7.22 18.46 -2.62
N CYS A 324 -6.24 18.86 -1.83
CA CYS A 324 -5.26 17.98 -1.22
C CYS A 324 -5.95 17.00 -0.25
N GLY A 325 -6.39 15.86 -0.77
CA GLY A 325 -7.16 14.87 -0.02
C GLY A 325 -6.42 14.34 1.21
N ASP A 326 -5.10 14.18 1.10
CA ASP A 326 -4.25 13.71 2.22
C ASP A 326 -4.29 14.65 3.42
N ALA A 327 -4.38 15.97 3.21
CA ALA A 327 -4.50 16.93 4.30
C ALA A 327 -5.80 16.74 5.09
N TYR A 328 -6.93 16.60 4.39
CA TYR A 328 -8.23 16.34 5.04
C TYR A 328 -8.27 14.99 5.74
N TRP A 329 -7.75 13.93 5.09
CA TRP A 329 -7.67 12.62 5.73
C TRP A 329 -6.75 12.62 6.96
N SER A 330 -5.63 13.33 6.89
CA SER A 330 -4.71 13.46 8.03
C SER A 330 -5.34 14.19 9.21
N LEU A 331 -6.16 15.24 8.96
CA LEU A 331 -6.98 15.91 9.97
C LEU A 331 -8.02 14.95 10.56
N ALA A 332 -8.79 14.24 9.74
CA ALA A 332 -9.74 13.22 10.17
C ALA A 332 -9.10 12.15 11.06
N ASN A 333 -7.88 11.76 10.70
CA ASN A 333 -7.12 10.72 11.40
C ASN A 333 -6.45 11.19 12.70
N THR A 334 -6.55 12.49 13.05
CA THR A 334 -6.21 12.96 14.41
C THR A 334 -7.25 12.50 15.43
N LYS A 335 -8.47 12.14 14.98
CA LYS A 335 -9.63 11.73 15.80
C LYS A 335 -10.19 12.82 16.74
N THR A 336 -9.58 13.99 16.75
CA THR A 336 -9.95 15.13 17.62
C THR A 336 -10.38 16.37 16.82
N TYR A 337 -10.17 16.36 15.50
CA TYR A 337 -10.53 17.46 14.62
C TYR A 337 -11.99 17.40 14.20
N ALA A 338 -12.73 18.48 14.40
CA ALA A 338 -14.10 18.66 13.93
C ALA A 338 -14.11 19.55 12.68
N PHE A 339 -14.57 19.00 11.56
CA PHE A 339 -14.64 19.75 10.30
C PHE A 339 -15.76 20.80 10.34
N THR A 340 -15.44 21.99 9.81
CA THR A 340 -16.41 23.06 9.57
C THR A 340 -17.29 22.74 8.34
N THR A 341 -18.42 23.41 8.22
CA THR A 341 -19.30 23.28 7.04
C THR A 341 -18.56 23.64 5.75
N THR A 342 -17.76 24.71 5.75
CA THR A 342 -16.98 25.16 4.60
C THR A 342 -15.96 24.10 4.14
N GLU A 343 -15.29 23.43 5.07
CA GLU A 343 -14.35 22.36 4.75
C GLU A 343 -15.08 21.15 4.13
N ILE A 344 -16.24 20.79 4.68
CA ILE A 344 -17.08 19.71 4.14
C ILE A 344 -17.54 20.05 2.71
N ASP A 345 -18.00 21.27 2.46
CA ASP A 345 -18.43 21.72 1.14
C ASP A 345 -17.27 21.72 0.13
N THR A 346 -16.07 22.11 0.57
CA THR A 346 -14.85 22.04 -0.26
C THR A 346 -14.50 20.61 -0.59
N MET A 347 -14.52 19.70 0.38
CA MET A 347 -14.30 18.27 0.14
C MET A 347 -15.32 17.68 -0.85
N LEU A 348 -16.62 18.01 -0.68
CA LEU A 348 -17.69 17.57 -1.59
C LEU A 348 -17.44 18.08 -3.02
N SER A 349 -17.12 19.38 -3.17
CA SER A 349 -16.76 19.95 -4.46
C SER A 349 -15.55 19.22 -5.08
N GLY A 350 -14.52 18.92 -4.30
CA GLY A 350 -13.35 18.17 -4.73
C GLY A 350 -13.71 16.79 -5.28
N THR A 351 -14.64 16.06 -4.65
CA THR A 351 -15.03 14.72 -5.15
C THR A 351 -15.67 14.76 -6.55
N GLN A 352 -16.21 15.90 -6.97
CA GLN A 352 -16.85 16.09 -8.27
C GLN A 352 -15.87 16.60 -9.37
N GLN A 353 -14.66 17.03 -8.99
CA GLN A 353 -13.69 17.53 -9.96
C GLN A 353 -13.18 16.40 -10.86
N GLN A 354 -13.11 16.69 -12.16
CA GLN A 354 -12.61 15.71 -13.15
C GLN A 354 -11.08 15.57 -13.09
N ASP A 355 -10.39 16.64 -12.75
CA ASP A 355 -8.93 16.74 -12.84
C ASP A 355 -8.19 16.34 -11.55
N ILE A 356 -8.92 15.99 -10.52
CA ILE A 356 -8.33 15.52 -9.25
C ILE A 356 -7.90 14.05 -9.35
N SER A 357 -6.78 13.71 -8.69
CA SER A 357 -6.27 12.33 -8.68
C SER A 357 -7.25 11.36 -8.01
N VAL A 358 -7.23 10.09 -8.44
CA VAL A 358 -8.01 9.04 -7.77
C VAL A 358 -7.61 8.93 -6.30
N LYS A 359 -6.33 9.10 -5.99
CA LYS A 359 -5.81 9.10 -4.62
C LYS A 359 -6.45 10.19 -3.76
N ASP A 360 -6.52 11.42 -4.26
CA ASP A 360 -7.15 12.52 -3.53
C ASP A 360 -8.66 12.29 -3.36
N LYS A 361 -9.36 11.78 -4.38
CA LYS A 361 -10.77 11.39 -4.25
C LYS A 361 -11.00 10.38 -3.14
N ILE A 362 -10.15 9.34 -3.05
CA ILE A 362 -10.19 8.34 -1.99
C ILE A 362 -10.06 9.02 -0.62
N HIS A 363 -9.04 9.84 -0.44
CA HIS A 363 -8.79 10.54 0.82
C HIS A 363 -9.95 11.47 1.20
N LEU A 364 -10.50 12.23 0.24
CA LEU A 364 -11.65 13.10 0.47
C LEU A 364 -12.88 12.29 0.90
N HIS A 365 -13.17 11.16 0.26
CA HIS A 365 -14.29 10.32 0.65
C HIS A 365 -14.12 9.73 2.06
N PHE A 366 -12.93 9.26 2.44
CA PHE A 366 -12.68 8.81 3.81
C PHE A 366 -12.79 9.94 4.84
N ALA A 367 -12.31 11.14 4.51
CA ALA A 367 -12.43 12.32 5.38
C ALA A 367 -13.89 12.75 5.56
N LEU A 368 -14.67 12.80 4.46
CA LEU A 368 -16.11 13.06 4.50
C LEU A 368 -16.85 12.00 5.32
N GLY A 369 -16.52 10.72 5.14
CA GLY A 369 -17.09 9.65 5.94
C GLY A 369 -16.90 9.90 7.44
N LYS A 370 -15.68 10.30 7.85
CA LYS A 370 -15.38 10.61 9.25
C LYS A 370 -16.10 11.90 9.72
N ALA A 371 -16.12 12.95 8.88
CA ALA A 371 -16.80 14.20 9.21
C ALA A 371 -18.29 13.98 9.50
N TYR A 372 -18.98 13.23 8.64
CA TYR A 372 -20.39 12.90 8.85
C TYR A 372 -20.62 11.95 10.02
N GLU A 373 -19.73 10.99 10.27
CA GLU A 373 -19.79 10.13 11.46
C GLU A 373 -19.73 10.96 12.74
N ASP A 374 -18.83 11.93 12.82
CA ASP A 374 -18.68 12.82 13.99
C ASP A 374 -19.91 13.72 14.17
N GLN A 375 -20.49 14.24 13.09
CA GLN A 375 -21.75 14.97 13.15
C GLN A 375 -22.90 14.10 13.66
N GLY A 376 -22.96 12.84 13.23
CA GLY A 376 -23.94 11.87 13.69
C GLY A 376 -23.83 11.56 15.19
N ALA A 377 -22.63 11.52 15.73
CA ALA A 377 -22.39 11.31 17.16
C ALA A 377 -22.82 12.50 18.03
N ASN A 378 -22.87 13.73 17.49
CA ASN A 378 -23.09 14.96 18.23
C ASN A 378 -24.49 15.55 18.06
N GLY A 379 -25.41 14.96 17.26
CA GLY A 379 -26.66 15.62 16.89
C GLY A 379 -27.93 14.80 16.92
N SER A 380 -29.10 15.51 16.94
CA SER A 380 -30.42 14.94 16.95
C SER A 380 -30.92 14.38 15.60
N THR A 381 -30.21 14.62 14.50
CA THR A 381 -30.49 14.07 13.15
C THR A 381 -29.50 12.94 12.77
N SER A 382 -29.10 12.15 13.74
CA SER A 382 -27.99 11.19 13.66
C SER A 382 -28.14 10.14 12.55
N ALA A 383 -29.34 9.60 12.30
CA ALA A 383 -29.55 8.54 11.32
C ALA A 383 -29.15 8.94 9.89
N ASN A 384 -29.49 10.15 9.45
CA ASN A 384 -29.13 10.63 8.12
C ASN A 384 -27.62 10.84 7.98
N LYS A 385 -26.98 11.32 9.05
CA LYS A 385 -25.52 11.54 9.04
C LYS A 385 -24.73 10.24 8.99
N TYR A 386 -25.18 9.18 9.66
CA TYR A 386 -24.56 7.86 9.55
C TYR A 386 -24.76 7.24 8.16
N LYS A 387 -25.89 7.52 7.48
CA LYS A 387 -26.09 7.16 6.08
C LYS A 387 -25.10 7.85 5.16
N ASP A 388 -24.95 9.17 5.32
CA ASP A 388 -24.00 9.96 4.53
C ASP A 388 -22.57 9.48 4.79
N ALA A 389 -22.20 9.25 6.04
CA ALA A 389 -20.90 8.71 6.42
C ALA A 389 -20.63 7.35 5.75
N PHE A 390 -21.58 6.41 5.82
CA PHE A 390 -21.44 5.11 5.19
C PHE A 390 -21.32 5.22 3.67
N THR A 391 -22.12 6.08 3.04
CA THR A 391 -22.06 6.32 1.59
C THR A 391 -20.65 6.76 1.16
N HIS A 392 -20.04 7.71 1.87
CA HIS A 392 -18.70 8.17 1.56
C HIS A 392 -17.64 7.11 1.85
N TYR A 393 -17.71 6.39 2.96
CA TYR A 393 -16.82 5.26 3.21
C TYR A 393 -16.93 4.19 2.10
N ALA A 394 -18.15 3.85 1.67
CA ALA A 394 -18.37 2.85 0.61
C ALA A 394 -17.77 3.29 -0.74
N ILE A 395 -17.95 4.57 -1.13
CA ILE A 395 -17.37 5.11 -2.36
C ILE A 395 -15.83 5.12 -2.26
N GLY A 396 -15.28 5.64 -1.16
CA GLY A 396 -13.83 5.66 -0.93
C GLY A 396 -13.19 4.27 -0.98
N ASN A 397 -13.83 3.29 -0.34
CA ASN A 397 -13.42 1.89 -0.37
C ASN A 397 -13.49 1.29 -1.79
N LYS A 398 -14.59 1.51 -2.51
CA LYS A 398 -14.74 1.04 -3.88
C LYS A 398 -13.66 1.61 -4.81
N LEU A 399 -13.35 2.90 -4.69
CA LEU A 399 -12.26 3.52 -5.44
C LEU A 399 -10.90 2.91 -5.06
N GLN A 400 -10.61 2.78 -3.77
CA GLN A 400 -9.36 2.17 -3.31
C GLN A 400 -9.25 0.71 -3.78
N ARG A 401 -10.32 -0.08 -3.67
CA ARG A 401 -10.36 -1.47 -4.11
C ARG A 401 -10.07 -1.61 -5.61
N SER A 402 -10.53 -0.65 -6.44
CA SER A 402 -10.27 -0.67 -7.89
C SER A 402 -8.80 -0.41 -8.25
N THR A 403 -8.00 0.15 -7.36
CA THR A 403 -6.56 0.37 -7.57
C THR A 403 -5.68 -0.80 -7.11
N LEU A 404 -6.28 -1.83 -6.52
CA LEU A 404 -5.57 -2.92 -5.85
C LEU A 404 -5.87 -4.28 -6.49
N ALA A 405 -4.84 -5.10 -6.61
CA ALA A 405 -4.98 -6.50 -6.97
C ALA A 405 -5.07 -7.36 -5.69
N TYR A 406 -6.28 -7.60 -5.20
CA TYR A 406 -6.53 -8.50 -4.07
C TYR A 406 -7.43 -9.67 -4.51
N SER A 407 -7.13 -10.87 -4.03
CA SER A 407 -7.94 -12.08 -4.22
C SER A 407 -8.09 -12.81 -2.90
N HIS A 408 -9.32 -12.94 -2.42
CA HIS A 408 -9.60 -13.72 -1.21
C HIS A 408 -9.30 -15.21 -1.42
N GLU A 409 -9.43 -15.73 -2.65
CA GLU A 409 -9.07 -17.11 -3.00
C GLU A 409 -7.58 -17.37 -2.82
N SER A 410 -6.73 -16.41 -3.18
CA SER A 410 -5.28 -16.52 -2.96
C SER A 410 -4.96 -16.57 -1.46
N HIS A 411 -5.62 -15.74 -0.65
CA HIS A 411 -5.46 -15.77 0.80
C HIS A 411 -5.98 -17.08 1.41
N ARG A 412 -7.15 -17.54 0.98
CA ARG A 412 -7.72 -18.82 1.41
C ARG A 412 -6.80 -19.99 1.05
N SER A 413 -6.26 -20.01 -0.16
CA SER A 413 -5.30 -21.03 -0.61
C SER A 413 -4.02 -21.00 0.24
N PHE A 414 -3.54 -19.82 0.61
CA PHE A 414 -2.42 -19.66 1.52
C PHE A 414 -2.75 -20.26 2.90
N VAL A 415 -3.90 -19.92 3.50
CA VAL A 415 -4.33 -20.49 4.79
C VAL A 415 -4.42 -22.00 4.73
N LYS A 416 -5.05 -22.58 3.68
CA LYS A 416 -5.08 -24.03 3.47
C LYS A 416 -3.68 -24.62 3.37
N SER A 417 -2.73 -23.95 2.73
CA SER A 417 -1.35 -24.43 2.62
C SER A 417 -0.65 -24.48 3.97
N GLN A 418 -0.87 -23.46 4.83
CA GLN A 418 -0.34 -23.47 6.20
C GLN A 418 -0.90 -24.66 7.00
N ILE A 419 -2.23 -24.85 7.01
CA ILE A 419 -2.89 -25.96 7.70
C ILE A 419 -2.37 -27.31 7.23
N ASN A 420 -2.23 -27.50 5.92
CA ASN A 420 -1.78 -28.75 5.34
C ASN A 420 -0.29 -29.05 5.58
N ALA A 421 0.54 -28.03 5.68
CA ALA A 421 1.98 -28.20 5.86
C ALA A 421 2.38 -28.36 7.34
N PHE A 422 1.74 -27.59 8.22
CA PHE A 422 2.04 -27.66 9.65
C PHE A 422 1.18 -28.74 10.32
N THR A 423 1.67 -29.97 10.27
CA THR A 423 1.03 -31.13 10.92
C THR A 423 1.69 -31.45 12.25
N PRO A 424 1.03 -32.19 13.15
CA PRO A 424 1.66 -32.68 14.38
C PRO A 424 2.96 -33.46 14.14
N GLU A 425 3.06 -34.15 13.00
CA GLU A 425 4.26 -34.89 12.57
C GLU A 425 5.41 -33.94 12.31
N LEU A 426 5.20 -32.89 11.50
CA LEU A 426 6.21 -31.88 11.20
C LEU A 426 6.70 -31.20 12.48
N ILE A 427 5.80 -30.84 13.37
CA ILE A 427 6.17 -30.19 14.65
C ILE A 427 7.01 -31.14 15.51
N ARG A 428 6.63 -32.41 15.62
CA ARG A 428 7.44 -33.41 16.35
C ARG A 428 8.82 -33.63 15.73
N GLN A 429 8.92 -33.67 14.41
CA GLN A 429 10.18 -33.83 13.68
C GLN A 429 11.14 -32.66 13.92
N LEU A 430 10.62 -31.44 13.99
CA LEU A 430 11.41 -30.21 14.11
C LEU A 430 11.43 -29.62 15.52
N LYS A 431 10.89 -30.36 16.51
CA LYS A 431 10.88 -29.95 17.91
C LYS A 431 12.31 -29.69 18.39
N ASP A 432 12.46 -28.60 19.18
CA ASP A 432 13.72 -28.19 19.82
C ASP A 432 14.89 -27.87 18.86
N LYS A 433 14.60 -27.63 17.58
CA LYS A 433 15.59 -27.21 16.57
C LYS A 433 15.74 -25.69 16.46
N GLY A 434 14.85 -24.92 17.07
CA GLY A 434 14.87 -23.47 17.07
C GLY A 434 15.86 -22.87 18.09
N HIS A 435 15.97 -21.54 18.08
CA HIS A 435 16.75 -20.80 19.05
C HIS A 435 15.99 -20.68 20.37
N SER A 436 16.67 -20.93 21.50
CA SER A 436 16.07 -21.09 22.82
C SER A 436 15.61 -19.81 23.51
N SER A 437 15.79 -18.63 22.90
CA SER A 437 15.37 -17.36 23.50
C SER A 437 13.87 -17.33 23.80
N ALA A 438 13.52 -16.91 25.02
CA ALA A 438 12.15 -16.63 25.45
C ALA A 438 11.83 -15.13 25.48
N ALA A 439 12.75 -14.29 25.00
CA ALA A 439 12.60 -12.83 25.03
C ALA A 439 11.46 -12.28 24.13
N PRO A 440 11.13 -12.87 22.95
CA PRO A 440 10.09 -12.33 22.09
C PRO A 440 8.67 -12.61 22.61
N ILE A 441 7.83 -11.56 22.60
CA ILE A 441 6.38 -11.61 22.80
C ILE A 441 5.74 -11.14 21.48
N PHE A 442 5.05 -12.05 20.80
CA PHE A 442 4.34 -11.72 19.56
C PHE A 442 2.89 -11.35 19.86
N ILE A 443 2.44 -10.18 19.42
CA ILE A 443 1.03 -9.80 19.44
C ILE A 443 0.51 -9.86 18.01
N VAL A 444 -0.36 -10.82 17.76
CA VAL A 444 -0.93 -11.11 16.44
C VAL A 444 -2.43 -10.87 16.43
N GLY A 445 -3.06 -10.96 15.26
CA GLY A 445 -4.51 -10.82 15.11
C GLY A 445 -4.86 -10.04 13.85
N LEU A 446 -6.04 -9.43 13.82
CA LEU A 446 -6.42 -8.51 12.76
C LEU A 446 -6.13 -7.05 13.14
N PRO A 447 -5.85 -6.19 12.15
CA PRO A 447 -5.87 -4.75 12.40
C PRO A 447 -7.18 -4.33 13.05
N ARG A 448 -7.14 -3.39 13.98
CA ARG A 448 -8.32 -2.87 14.72
C ARG A 448 -8.92 -3.84 15.75
N ALA A 449 -8.29 -4.97 16.02
CA ALA A 449 -8.68 -5.89 17.08
C ALA A 449 -8.23 -5.48 18.49
N GLY A 450 -7.47 -4.37 18.64
CA GLY A 450 -6.98 -3.90 19.94
C GLY A 450 -5.53 -4.24 20.23
N SER A 451 -4.77 -4.79 19.29
CA SER A 451 -3.36 -5.18 19.44
C SER A 451 -2.46 -4.06 19.96
N THR A 452 -2.70 -2.79 19.56
CA THR A 452 -1.94 -1.62 20.06
C THR A 452 -2.23 -1.37 21.57
N LEU A 453 -3.44 -1.65 22.03
CA LEU A 453 -3.76 -1.55 23.46
C LEU A 453 -2.98 -2.59 24.26
N LEU A 454 -2.97 -3.84 23.80
CA LEU A 454 -2.21 -4.92 24.48
C LEU A 454 -0.71 -4.63 24.47
N GLU A 455 -0.19 -4.13 23.34
CA GLU A 455 1.20 -3.69 23.24
C GLU A 455 1.52 -2.59 24.26
N GLN A 456 0.66 -1.57 24.37
CA GLN A 456 0.88 -0.45 25.27
C GLN A 456 0.82 -0.88 26.74
N ILE A 457 -0.09 -1.79 27.10
CA ILE A 457 -0.19 -2.37 28.42
C ILE A 457 1.10 -3.10 28.79
N LEU A 458 1.54 -4.05 27.95
CA LEU A 458 2.72 -4.87 28.23
C LEU A 458 4.02 -4.05 28.16
N ALA A 459 4.13 -3.10 27.23
CA ALA A 459 5.28 -2.19 27.13
C ALA A 459 5.33 -1.13 28.25
N SER A 460 4.37 -1.12 29.16
CA SER A 460 4.43 -0.34 30.41
C SER A 460 5.09 -1.09 31.56
N HIS A 461 5.35 -2.38 31.37
CA HIS A 461 6.15 -3.18 32.33
C HIS A 461 7.64 -2.82 32.19
N SER A 462 8.34 -2.71 33.34
CA SER A 462 9.74 -2.22 33.39
C SER A 462 10.75 -3.09 32.65
N THR A 463 10.44 -4.37 32.41
CA THR A 463 11.34 -5.33 31.74
C THR A 463 10.96 -5.59 30.27
N VAL A 464 9.94 -4.91 29.73
CA VAL A 464 9.40 -5.20 28.41
C VAL A 464 9.58 -3.99 27.47
N ASP A 465 10.34 -4.18 26.40
CA ASP A 465 10.47 -3.19 25.33
C ASP A 465 9.30 -3.28 24.36
N GLY A 466 8.55 -2.21 24.20
CA GLY A 466 7.62 -2.06 23.08
C GLY A 466 8.37 -1.62 21.84
N THR A 467 8.34 -2.41 20.77
CA THR A 467 9.02 -2.05 19.53
C THR A 467 8.06 -1.41 18.50
N MET A 468 7.73 -2.12 17.44
CA MET A 468 6.83 -1.70 16.39
C MET A 468 6.27 -2.92 15.63
N GLU A 469 5.70 -2.69 14.45
CA GLU A 469 5.34 -3.74 13.50
C GLU A 469 6.60 -4.20 12.76
N LEU A 470 7.20 -5.31 13.22
CA LEU A 470 8.46 -5.84 12.69
C LEU A 470 8.20 -6.71 11.45
N HIS A 471 9.04 -6.58 10.43
CA HIS A 471 8.87 -7.29 9.15
C HIS A 471 9.74 -8.55 9.01
N GLU A 472 10.55 -8.88 10.00
CA GLU A 472 11.57 -9.92 9.95
C GLU A 472 10.97 -11.32 9.71
N ILE A 473 9.87 -11.67 10.38
CA ILE A 473 9.16 -12.95 10.17
C ILE A 473 8.57 -13.03 8.76
N MET A 474 7.88 -11.98 8.31
CA MET A 474 7.32 -11.93 6.96
C MET A 474 8.41 -11.98 5.89
N GLY A 475 9.53 -11.29 6.13
CA GLY A 475 10.71 -11.33 5.25
C GLY A 475 11.34 -12.71 5.16
N LEU A 476 11.45 -13.43 6.29
CA LEU A 476 11.91 -14.81 6.31
C LEU A 476 10.97 -15.74 5.53
N ALA A 477 9.66 -15.66 5.77
CA ALA A 477 8.67 -16.44 5.07
C ALA A 477 8.69 -16.17 3.55
N ALA A 478 8.82 -14.91 3.13
CA ALA A 478 8.96 -14.53 1.73
C ALA A 478 10.24 -15.10 1.10
N ASN A 479 11.37 -15.09 1.82
CA ASN A 479 12.60 -15.70 1.34
C ASN A 479 12.49 -17.22 1.18
N LEU A 480 11.84 -17.91 2.12
CA LEU A 480 11.58 -19.35 2.05
C LEU A 480 10.58 -19.71 0.92
N SER A 481 9.76 -18.77 0.50
CA SER A 481 8.78 -18.93 -0.60
C SER A 481 9.42 -18.81 -1.99
N LYS A 482 10.66 -18.32 -2.11
CA LYS A 482 11.33 -18.17 -3.41
C LYS A 482 11.51 -19.54 -4.05
N LYS A 483 11.01 -19.69 -5.30
CA LYS A 483 11.13 -20.94 -6.05
C LYS A 483 12.59 -21.28 -6.35
N GLN A 484 13.00 -22.48 -6.00
CA GLN A 484 14.32 -23.06 -6.33
C GLN A 484 14.11 -24.23 -7.31
N GLY A 485 13.92 -23.94 -8.59
CA GLY A 485 13.61 -24.94 -9.59
C GLY A 485 12.27 -25.64 -9.31
N ASN A 486 12.25 -26.98 -9.31
CA ASN A 486 11.06 -27.79 -9.05
C ASN A 486 10.87 -28.15 -7.57
N LYS A 487 11.66 -27.58 -6.64
CA LYS A 487 11.51 -27.87 -5.21
C LYS A 487 10.25 -27.20 -4.66
N PRO A 488 9.59 -27.84 -3.65
CA PRO A 488 8.51 -27.18 -2.92
C PRO A 488 8.98 -25.85 -2.33
N SER A 489 8.08 -24.86 -2.29
CA SER A 489 8.31 -23.60 -1.60
C SER A 489 7.63 -23.61 -0.23
N TYR A 490 7.90 -22.60 0.61
CA TYR A 490 7.23 -22.42 1.89
C TYR A 490 5.69 -22.41 1.72
N PRO A 491 4.96 -23.12 2.60
CA PRO A 491 5.42 -23.82 3.81
C PRO A 491 5.87 -25.27 3.61
N PHE A 492 5.70 -25.85 2.43
CA PHE A 492 5.92 -27.29 2.19
C PHE A 492 7.41 -27.73 2.13
N ASN A 493 8.33 -26.78 2.06
CA ASN A 493 9.78 -27.06 2.06
C ASN A 493 10.38 -27.25 3.45
N LEU A 494 9.64 -26.94 4.53
CA LEU A 494 10.18 -26.90 5.91
C LEU A 494 10.78 -28.23 6.35
N GLY A 495 10.13 -29.36 6.06
CA GLY A 495 10.65 -30.69 6.39
C GLY A 495 11.93 -31.10 5.65
N SER A 496 12.32 -30.37 4.59
CA SER A 496 13.55 -30.61 3.83
C SER A 496 14.68 -29.63 4.16
N ILE A 497 14.44 -28.66 5.01
CA ILE A 497 15.45 -27.70 5.46
C ILE A 497 16.36 -28.40 6.48
N ASN A 498 17.68 -28.18 6.37
CA ASN A 498 18.61 -28.66 7.40
C ASN A 498 18.24 -28.08 8.76
N ASN A 499 18.15 -28.94 9.77
CA ASN A 499 17.71 -28.60 11.13
C ASN A 499 18.47 -27.42 11.76
N ASP A 500 19.77 -27.26 11.47
CA ASP A 500 20.60 -26.18 11.99
C ASP A 500 20.13 -24.78 11.54
N TYR A 501 19.39 -24.69 10.43
CA TYR A 501 18.87 -23.42 9.97
C TYR A 501 17.78 -22.83 10.86
N PHE A 502 17.00 -23.68 11.56
CA PHE A 502 15.93 -23.19 12.42
C PHE A 502 16.51 -22.38 13.59
N ALA A 503 17.57 -22.87 14.25
CA ALA A 503 18.27 -22.12 15.28
C ALA A 503 18.88 -20.81 14.73
N ARG A 504 19.51 -20.88 13.53
CA ARG A 504 20.10 -19.70 12.86
C ARG A 504 19.06 -18.66 12.46
N PHE A 505 17.87 -19.08 12.02
CA PHE A 505 16.79 -18.14 11.72
C PHE A 505 16.28 -17.44 12.98
N GLY A 506 16.14 -18.18 14.10
CA GLY A 506 15.79 -17.61 15.38
C GLY A 506 16.87 -16.66 15.91
N GLU A 507 18.15 -17.05 15.86
CA GLU A 507 19.29 -16.20 16.21
C GLU A 507 19.32 -14.91 15.35
N LYS A 508 19.13 -15.05 14.04
CA LYS A 508 19.06 -13.91 13.13
C LYS A 508 17.93 -12.96 13.51
N PHE A 509 16.72 -13.46 13.81
CA PHE A 509 15.61 -12.64 14.27
C PHE A 509 15.98 -11.87 15.55
N ILE A 510 16.58 -12.55 16.53
CA ILE A 510 17.02 -11.93 17.79
C ILE A 510 18.04 -10.81 17.52
N ASN A 511 19.00 -11.03 16.63
CA ASN A 511 20.04 -10.05 16.30
C ASN A 511 19.50 -8.88 15.45
N ASP A 512 18.71 -9.15 14.42
CA ASP A 512 18.16 -8.11 13.54
C ASP A 512 17.23 -7.17 14.30
N THR A 513 16.49 -7.68 15.30
CA THR A 513 15.57 -6.89 16.10
C THR A 513 16.25 -6.12 17.25
N GLN A 514 17.55 -6.32 17.50
CA GLN A 514 18.29 -5.63 18.56
C GLN A 514 18.21 -4.10 18.44
N VAL A 515 18.21 -3.58 17.22
CA VAL A 515 18.20 -2.13 16.95
C VAL A 515 16.92 -1.43 17.43
N TYR A 516 15.85 -2.18 17.68
CA TYR A 516 14.56 -1.64 18.13
C TYR A 516 14.36 -1.73 19.65
N ARG A 517 15.31 -2.32 20.39
CA ARG A 517 15.21 -2.58 21.83
C ARG A 517 15.91 -1.50 22.63
N GLN A 518 15.46 -1.31 23.87
CA GLN A 518 15.98 -0.33 24.81
C GLN A 518 16.67 -0.97 26.02
N GLY A 519 16.84 -2.29 26.03
CA GLY A 519 17.51 -3.04 27.08
C GLY A 519 16.60 -3.88 27.98
N GLY A 520 15.32 -3.97 27.65
CA GLY A 520 14.38 -4.88 28.35
C GLY A 520 14.75 -6.36 28.18
N THR A 521 14.44 -7.16 29.19
CA THR A 521 14.60 -8.63 29.12
C THR A 521 13.73 -9.25 28.06
N TYR A 522 12.53 -8.69 27.86
CA TYR A 522 11.55 -9.08 26.86
C TYR A 522 11.32 -7.94 25.87
N PHE A 523 10.85 -8.28 24.69
CA PHE A 523 10.43 -7.29 23.71
C PHE A 523 9.22 -7.77 22.92
N ILE A 524 8.41 -6.82 22.46
CA ILE A 524 7.18 -7.10 21.74
C ILE A 524 7.42 -6.92 20.24
N ASP A 525 7.10 -7.94 19.45
CA ASP A 525 6.81 -7.80 18.00
C ASP A 525 5.29 -7.72 17.84
N LYS A 526 4.76 -6.51 17.61
CA LYS A 526 3.34 -6.32 17.37
C LYS A 526 3.10 -6.15 15.87
N MET A 527 3.19 -7.26 15.13
CA MET A 527 2.81 -7.35 13.73
C MET A 527 1.55 -8.22 13.61
N PRO A 528 0.35 -7.62 13.43
CA PRO A 528 -0.89 -8.38 13.36
C PRO A 528 -0.82 -9.55 12.38
N ASN A 529 -0.28 -9.34 11.20
CA ASN A 529 -0.19 -10.34 10.12
C ASN A 529 0.74 -11.54 10.43
N ASN A 530 1.53 -11.48 11.51
CA ASN A 530 2.36 -12.63 11.94
C ASN A 530 1.51 -13.85 12.34
N TYR A 531 0.18 -13.70 12.52
CA TYR A 531 -0.72 -14.85 12.71
C TYR A 531 -0.62 -15.87 11.58
N MET A 532 -0.30 -15.43 10.36
CA MET A 532 -0.11 -16.30 9.19
C MET A 532 1.12 -17.22 9.30
N HIS A 533 2.04 -16.92 10.21
CA HIS A 533 3.35 -17.56 10.33
C HIS A 533 3.65 -18.09 11.72
N ILE A 534 2.64 -18.30 12.57
CA ILE A 534 2.82 -18.81 13.96
C ILE A 534 3.58 -20.14 13.96
N GLY A 535 3.26 -21.05 13.03
CA GLY A 535 3.99 -22.30 12.90
C GLY A 535 5.49 -22.08 12.65
N LEU A 536 5.87 -21.15 11.77
CA LEU A 536 7.27 -20.80 11.53
C LEU A 536 7.91 -20.16 12.78
N ILE A 537 7.21 -19.24 13.44
CA ILE A 537 7.67 -18.59 14.68
C ILE A 537 7.99 -19.67 15.73
N LYS A 538 7.10 -20.62 15.96
CA LYS A 538 7.29 -21.70 16.95
C LYS A 538 8.40 -22.67 16.56
N LEU A 539 8.69 -22.87 15.27
CA LEU A 539 9.84 -23.67 14.84
C LEU A 539 11.17 -22.97 15.06
N ILE A 540 11.26 -21.65 14.84
CA ILE A 540 12.53 -20.90 14.96
C ILE A 540 12.76 -20.34 16.38
N LEU A 541 11.68 -20.10 17.14
CA LEU A 541 11.65 -19.51 18.49
C LEU A 541 10.63 -20.26 19.36
N PRO A 542 10.92 -21.52 19.76
CA PRO A 542 9.94 -22.37 20.44
C PRO A 542 9.42 -21.78 21.75
N ASN A 543 10.22 -20.98 22.46
CA ASN A 543 9.88 -20.38 23.75
C ASN A 543 9.20 -19.00 23.64
N ALA A 544 9.03 -18.46 22.42
CA ALA A 544 8.33 -17.19 22.21
C ALA A 544 6.88 -17.27 22.69
N LYS A 545 6.42 -16.19 23.36
CA LYS A 545 5.02 -16.03 23.77
C LYS A 545 4.19 -15.45 22.63
N ILE A 546 2.98 -15.96 22.46
CA ILE A 546 2.07 -15.48 21.39
C ILE A 546 0.75 -15.08 22.01
N ILE A 547 0.31 -13.86 21.70
CA ILE A 547 -0.97 -13.30 22.15
C ILE A 547 -1.82 -13.02 20.92
N ASP A 548 -2.97 -13.67 20.82
CA ASP A 548 -3.99 -13.45 19.80
C ASP A 548 -4.94 -12.35 20.26
N ALA A 549 -4.78 -11.14 19.70
CA ALA A 549 -5.67 -10.01 19.93
C ALA A 549 -6.92 -10.15 19.07
N ARG A 550 -8.07 -10.44 19.70
CA ARG A 550 -9.34 -10.67 19.01
C ARG A 550 -10.40 -9.65 19.45
N ARG A 551 -11.34 -9.39 18.57
CA ARG A 551 -12.45 -8.47 18.80
C ARG A 551 -13.70 -9.01 18.13
N ASP A 552 -14.90 -8.58 18.62
CA ASP A 552 -16.17 -8.84 17.95
C ASP A 552 -16.03 -8.68 16.42
N PRO A 553 -16.46 -9.67 15.61
CA PRO A 553 -16.24 -9.67 14.18
C PRO A 553 -16.85 -8.47 13.46
N MET A 554 -18.07 -8.04 13.84
CA MET A 554 -18.71 -6.86 13.25
C MET A 554 -17.93 -5.59 13.58
N ALA A 555 -17.53 -5.42 14.85
CA ALA A 555 -16.78 -4.26 15.31
C ALA A 555 -15.37 -4.20 14.67
N CYS A 556 -14.68 -5.34 14.57
CA CYS A 556 -13.34 -5.42 13.97
C CYS A 556 -13.39 -5.12 12.48
N CYS A 557 -14.22 -5.85 11.73
CA CYS A 557 -14.32 -5.72 10.27
C CYS A 557 -14.78 -4.31 9.86
N PHE A 558 -15.83 -3.78 10.48
CA PHE A 558 -16.30 -2.45 10.14
C PHE A 558 -15.30 -1.34 10.55
N SER A 559 -14.60 -1.50 11.67
CA SER A 559 -13.53 -0.57 12.04
C SER A 559 -12.36 -0.61 11.03
N GLY A 560 -12.07 -1.78 10.45
CA GLY A 560 -11.13 -1.93 9.34
C GLY A 560 -11.61 -1.24 8.07
N PHE A 561 -12.86 -1.45 7.67
CA PHE A 561 -13.49 -0.84 6.49
C PHE A 561 -13.50 0.69 6.54
N LYS A 562 -13.64 1.31 7.72
CA LYS A 562 -13.58 2.76 7.92
C LYS A 562 -12.16 3.33 7.94
N GLN A 563 -11.13 2.50 7.89
CA GLN A 563 -9.74 2.95 7.98
C GLN A 563 -9.06 2.86 6.61
N LEU A 564 -8.55 3.97 6.12
CA LEU A 564 -7.63 3.96 4.99
C LEU A 564 -6.25 3.56 5.52
N PHE A 565 -5.82 2.37 5.18
CA PHE A 565 -4.49 1.84 5.51
C PHE A 565 -3.46 2.24 4.46
N GLY A 566 -2.17 2.14 4.81
CA GLY A 566 -1.08 2.29 3.86
C GLY A 566 -0.97 1.07 2.94
N GLU A 567 -0.13 0.11 3.30
CA GLU A 567 0.09 -1.14 2.52
C GLU A 567 -0.27 -2.37 3.37
N GLY A 568 -0.56 -3.49 2.72
CA GLY A 568 -0.70 -4.80 3.35
C GLY A 568 -2.05 -5.13 3.95
N GLN A 569 -3.08 -4.29 3.73
CA GLN A 569 -4.44 -4.50 4.23
C GLN A 569 -5.49 -4.39 3.11
N GLU A 570 -5.16 -4.89 1.93
CA GLU A 570 -5.96 -4.76 0.70
C GLU A 570 -7.36 -5.37 0.82
N PHE A 571 -7.52 -6.35 1.70
CA PHE A 571 -8.80 -6.99 2.00
C PHE A 571 -9.80 -6.06 2.70
N SER A 572 -9.35 -4.97 3.34
CA SER A 572 -10.19 -4.12 4.16
C SER A 572 -11.15 -3.23 3.37
N TYR A 573 -10.96 -3.11 2.05
CA TYR A 573 -11.71 -2.20 1.19
C TYR A 573 -12.96 -2.81 0.54
N SER A 574 -13.45 -3.94 1.05
CA SER A 574 -14.74 -4.56 0.72
C SER A 574 -15.31 -5.23 1.96
N LEU A 575 -16.60 -5.07 2.21
CA LEU A 575 -17.27 -5.71 3.35
C LEU A 575 -17.24 -7.23 3.23
N THR A 576 -17.40 -7.76 2.02
CA THR A 576 -17.30 -9.20 1.75
C THR A 576 -15.85 -9.69 1.93
N ASP A 577 -14.86 -9.00 1.33
CA ASP A 577 -13.45 -9.42 1.41
C ASP A 577 -12.95 -9.45 2.87
N ILE A 578 -13.28 -8.42 3.67
CA ILE A 578 -12.84 -8.36 5.07
C ILE A 578 -13.51 -9.42 5.94
N ALA A 579 -14.78 -9.75 5.67
CA ALA A 579 -15.48 -10.83 6.36
C ALA A 579 -14.84 -12.19 6.08
N LEU A 580 -14.56 -12.49 4.81
CA LEU A 580 -13.91 -13.74 4.39
C LEU A 580 -12.47 -13.84 4.93
N TYR A 581 -11.76 -12.70 4.97
CA TYR A 581 -10.44 -12.65 5.58
C TYR A 581 -10.48 -12.94 7.09
N TYR A 582 -11.46 -12.36 7.81
CA TYR A 582 -11.69 -12.63 9.23
C TYR A 582 -11.93 -14.11 9.50
N LYS A 583 -12.78 -14.76 8.70
CA LYS A 583 -13.10 -16.19 8.83
C LYS A 583 -11.86 -17.08 8.59
N ASN A 584 -11.09 -16.77 7.56
CA ASN A 584 -9.84 -17.45 7.28
C ASN A 584 -8.82 -17.28 8.42
N TYR A 585 -8.75 -16.08 9.02
CA TYR A 585 -7.93 -15.81 10.20
C TYR A 585 -8.35 -16.69 11.38
N VAL A 586 -9.65 -16.74 11.70
CA VAL A 586 -10.16 -17.58 12.80
C VAL A 586 -9.83 -19.05 12.55
N THR A 587 -10.10 -19.56 11.34
CA THR A 587 -9.79 -20.93 10.95
C THR A 587 -8.30 -21.28 11.14
N LEU A 588 -7.40 -20.37 10.77
CA LEU A 588 -5.97 -20.59 10.94
C LEU A 588 -5.55 -20.51 12.41
N MET A 589 -6.12 -19.58 13.19
CA MET A 589 -5.85 -19.48 14.62
C MET A 589 -6.33 -20.71 15.40
N ASP A 590 -7.48 -21.25 15.04
CA ASP A 590 -7.99 -22.49 15.64
C ASP A 590 -7.06 -23.68 15.36
N HIS A 591 -6.51 -23.77 14.15
CA HIS A 591 -5.48 -24.74 13.81
C HIS A 591 -4.21 -24.55 14.68
N TRP A 592 -3.73 -23.32 14.85
CA TRP A 592 -2.56 -23.06 15.69
C TRP A 592 -2.80 -23.40 17.15
N GLN A 593 -3.98 -23.09 17.68
CA GLN A 593 -4.33 -23.44 19.07
C GLN A 593 -4.39 -24.95 19.30
N GLN A 594 -4.87 -25.71 18.31
CA GLN A 594 -4.86 -27.18 18.36
C GLN A 594 -3.45 -27.75 18.29
N LEU A 595 -2.57 -27.13 17.50
CA LEU A 595 -1.22 -27.60 17.27
C LEU A 595 -0.25 -27.23 18.43
N PHE A 596 -0.51 -26.09 19.10
CA PHE A 596 0.28 -25.53 20.20
C PHE A 596 -0.61 -25.26 21.43
N PRO A 597 -1.19 -26.30 22.07
CA PRO A 597 -2.13 -26.12 23.16
C PRO A 597 -1.47 -25.42 24.37
N GLY A 598 -2.09 -24.33 24.84
CA GLY A 598 -1.60 -23.53 25.96
C GLY A 598 -0.46 -22.56 25.64
N GLU A 599 0.04 -22.53 24.40
CA GLU A 599 1.15 -21.67 23.99
C GLU A 599 0.70 -20.38 23.28
N ILE A 600 -0.59 -20.21 23.04
CA ILE A 600 -1.20 -19.04 22.42
C ILE A 600 -2.31 -18.52 23.31
N LEU A 601 -2.17 -17.30 23.81
CA LEU A 601 -3.16 -16.67 24.66
C LEU A 601 -4.16 -15.88 23.83
N LEU A 602 -5.42 -16.32 23.80
CA LEU A 602 -6.53 -15.55 23.23
C LEU A 602 -6.93 -14.42 24.20
N VAL A 603 -6.96 -13.19 23.71
CA VAL A 603 -7.38 -11.98 24.44
C VAL A 603 -8.45 -11.24 23.63
N ASN A 604 -9.69 -11.28 24.10
CA ASN A 604 -10.77 -10.51 23.49
C ASN A 604 -10.74 -9.06 23.98
N HIS A 605 -10.89 -8.14 23.07
CA HIS A 605 -10.93 -6.71 23.36
C HIS A 605 -12.05 -6.35 24.36
N GLU A 606 -13.20 -6.97 24.19
CA GLU A 606 -14.38 -6.79 25.04
C GLU A 606 -14.09 -7.19 26.51
N ASP A 607 -13.34 -8.28 26.71
CA ASP A 607 -12.96 -8.76 28.04
C ASP A 607 -11.97 -7.80 28.72
N ILE A 608 -11.01 -7.24 27.95
CA ILE A 608 -10.10 -6.21 28.46
C ILE A 608 -10.86 -4.97 28.91
N VAL A 609 -11.86 -4.55 28.13
CA VAL A 609 -12.67 -3.35 28.47
C VAL A 609 -13.56 -3.60 29.69
N ALA A 610 -14.11 -4.80 29.81
CA ALA A 610 -15.03 -5.16 30.90
C ALA A 610 -14.29 -5.44 32.23
N ASN A 611 -13.11 -6.09 32.17
CA ASN A 611 -12.39 -6.62 33.33
C ASN A 611 -10.90 -6.34 33.24
N THR A 612 -10.51 -5.07 33.09
CA THR A 612 -9.16 -4.61 32.77
C THR A 612 -8.08 -5.21 33.68
N ASP A 613 -8.20 -5.10 35.01
CA ASP A 613 -7.19 -5.59 35.95
C ASP A 613 -6.99 -7.11 35.85
N THR A 614 -8.08 -7.87 35.81
CA THR A 614 -8.05 -9.33 35.71
C THR A 614 -7.36 -9.79 34.43
N GLN A 615 -7.70 -9.16 33.30
CA GLN A 615 -7.13 -9.53 31.99
C GLN A 615 -5.65 -9.13 31.88
N ILE A 616 -5.26 -7.99 32.44
CA ILE A 616 -3.85 -7.58 32.50
C ILE A 616 -3.03 -8.59 33.30
N ARG A 617 -3.49 -8.99 34.50
CA ARG A 617 -2.81 -10.02 35.30
C ARG A 617 -2.68 -11.34 34.57
N ARG A 618 -3.76 -11.78 33.87
CA ARG A 618 -3.74 -13.00 33.07
C ARG A 618 -2.72 -12.93 31.91
N MET A 619 -2.56 -11.77 31.28
CA MET A 619 -1.52 -11.57 30.24
C MET A 619 -0.12 -11.60 30.82
N LEU A 620 0.10 -10.94 31.97
CA LEU A 620 1.40 -10.92 32.64
C LEU A 620 1.79 -12.33 33.07
N ASP A 621 0.89 -13.07 33.75
CA ASP A 621 1.09 -14.46 34.14
C ASP A 621 1.48 -15.35 32.96
N PHE A 622 0.76 -15.23 31.81
CA PHE A 622 1.07 -15.97 30.61
C PHE A 622 2.48 -15.66 30.07
N CYS A 623 2.89 -14.41 30.16
CA CYS A 623 4.23 -13.99 29.75
C CYS A 623 5.32 -14.34 30.80
N GLY A 624 4.96 -14.78 32.01
CA GLY A 624 5.89 -15.00 33.10
C GLY A 624 6.42 -13.72 33.71
N LEU A 625 5.61 -12.67 33.73
CA LEU A 625 5.93 -11.34 34.22
C LEU A 625 5.24 -11.09 35.57
N GLU A 626 5.96 -10.49 36.50
CA GLU A 626 5.38 -10.02 37.75
C GLU A 626 4.40 -8.86 37.49
N PHE A 627 3.43 -8.69 38.41
CA PHE A 627 2.47 -7.60 38.25
C PHE A 627 3.12 -6.23 38.55
N GLU A 628 2.94 -5.28 37.64
CA GLU A 628 3.28 -3.87 37.83
C GLU A 628 2.08 -2.95 37.62
N GLN A 629 1.87 -2.00 38.55
CA GLN A 629 0.79 -1.01 38.46
C GLN A 629 0.88 -0.17 37.17
N ALA A 630 2.08 0.02 36.62
CA ALA A 630 2.31 0.74 35.36
C ALA A 630 1.56 0.12 34.19
N CYS A 631 1.30 -1.20 34.20
CA CYS A 631 0.51 -1.89 33.19
C CYS A 631 -0.98 -1.51 33.22
N ILE A 632 -1.53 -1.20 34.41
CA ILE A 632 -2.89 -0.64 34.56
C ILE A 632 -2.89 0.83 34.11
N ASP A 633 -1.85 1.57 34.45
CA ASP A 633 -1.68 2.99 34.14
C ASP A 633 -1.05 3.22 32.76
N PHE A 634 -1.16 2.28 31.84
CA PHE A 634 -0.50 2.26 30.51
C PHE A 634 -0.68 3.55 29.71
N HIS A 635 -1.79 4.27 29.89
CA HIS A 635 -2.09 5.54 29.22
C HIS A 635 -1.13 6.68 29.64
N LYS A 636 -0.42 6.54 30.76
CA LYS A 636 0.61 7.47 31.24
C LYS A 636 1.97 7.24 30.55
N ASN A 637 2.16 6.10 29.90
CA ASN A 637 3.39 5.77 29.19
C ASN A 637 3.57 6.66 27.94
N LYS A 638 4.70 7.37 27.88
CA LYS A 638 5.00 8.39 26.84
C LYS A 638 5.74 7.85 25.61
N ARG A 639 5.95 6.51 25.54
CA ARG A 639 6.64 5.92 24.37
C ARG A 639 5.98 6.33 23.05
N ALA A 640 6.75 6.40 21.97
CA ALA A 640 6.22 6.67 20.63
C ALA A 640 5.37 5.49 20.12
N VAL A 641 4.15 5.75 19.65
CA VAL A 641 3.23 4.75 19.08
C VAL A 641 2.92 5.14 17.64
N LYS A 642 3.36 4.33 16.68
CA LYS A 642 3.26 4.61 15.24
C LYS A 642 2.09 3.84 14.59
N THR A 643 0.88 3.91 15.15
CA THR A 643 -0.31 3.24 14.60
C THR A 643 -1.51 4.18 14.53
N PRO A 644 -2.54 3.86 13.71
CA PRO A 644 -3.80 4.64 13.69
C PRO A 644 -4.50 4.74 15.05
N SER A 645 -4.16 3.86 16.01
CA SER A 645 -4.73 3.84 17.35
C SER A 645 -3.90 4.59 18.40
N ALA A 646 -2.84 5.31 18.00
CA ALA A 646 -1.91 5.96 18.92
C ALA A 646 -2.58 6.92 19.92
N GLN A 647 -3.57 7.71 19.48
CA GLN A 647 -4.28 8.63 20.36
C GLN A 647 -5.22 7.91 21.33
N GLN A 648 -5.78 6.77 20.91
CA GLN A 648 -6.70 6.00 21.73
C GLN A 648 -6.03 5.36 22.95
N VAL A 649 -4.79 4.89 22.80
CA VAL A 649 -4.04 4.24 23.89
C VAL A 649 -3.39 5.22 24.86
N ARG A 650 -3.50 6.54 24.62
CA ARG A 650 -3.08 7.60 25.56
C ARG A 650 -4.18 8.07 26.49
N GLN A 651 -5.31 7.38 26.47
CA GLN A 651 -6.45 7.63 27.34
C GLN A 651 -6.77 6.36 28.15
N PRO A 652 -7.38 6.50 29.33
CA PRO A 652 -7.94 5.34 30.03
C PRO A 652 -8.90 4.55 29.15
N ILE A 653 -9.07 3.26 29.43
CA ILE A 653 -10.01 2.40 28.70
C ILE A 653 -11.41 2.98 28.78
N TYR A 654 -12.11 3.02 27.62
CA TYR A 654 -13.47 3.51 27.49
C TYR A 654 -14.35 2.50 26.74
N THR A 655 -15.65 2.46 27.08
CA THR A 655 -16.60 1.48 26.55
C THR A 655 -17.26 1.92 25.23
N SER A 656 -17.26 3.23 24.91
CA SER A 656 -18.00 3.77 23.76
C SER A 656 -17.54 3.20 22.41
N GLY A 657 -16.31 2.68 22.31
CA GLY A 657 -15.80 2.05 21.11
C GLY A 657 -16.38 0.68 20.75
N LEU A 658 -17.00 -0.02 21.71
CA LEU A 658 -17.50 -1.38 21.53
C LEU A 658 -18.71 -1.47 20.59
N ALA A 659 -19.61 -0.50 20.70
CA ALA A 659 -20.91 -0.53 20.03
C ALA A 659 -21.04 0.45 18.85
N GLN A 660 -19.97 1.14 18.45
CA GLN A 660 -20.03 2.16 17.38
C GLN A 660 -20.58 1.62 16.04
N TRP A 661 -20.30 0.36 15.70
CA TRP A 661 -20.80 -0.25 14.48
C TRP A 661 -22.32 -0.34 14.42
N LYS A 662 -23.01 -0.39 15.59
CA LYS A 662 -24.49 -0.46 15.67
C LYS A 662 -25.16 0.77 15.07
N ASN A 663 -24.52 1.95 15.10
CA ASN A 663 -25.03 3.14 14.45
C ASN A 663 -25.09 3.00 12.92
N PHE A 664 -24.34 2.07 12.36
CA PHE A 664 -24.28 1.75 10.93
C PHE A 664 -24.97 0.43 10.59
N GLU A 665 -25.57 -0.25 11.56
CA GLU A 665 -26.14 -1.59 11.41
C GLU A 665 -27.07 -1.75 10.20
N PRO A 666 -27.96 -0.75 9.86
CA PRO A 666 -28.82 -0.85 8.68
C PRO A 666 -28.07 -0.96 7.33
N TYR A 667 -26.81 -0.59 7.29
CA TYR A 667 -25.97 -0.57 6.07
C TYR A 667 -24.97 -1.73 6.02
N LEU A 668 -24.93 -2.60 7.05
CA LEU A 668 -23.95 -3.66 7.21
C LEU A 668 -24.49 -5.07 6.90
N GLN A 669 -25.62 -5.18 6.17
CA GLN A 669 -26.21 -6.47 5.86
C GLN A 669 -25.25 -7.35 5.04
N GLU A 670 -24.55 -6.78 4.05
CA GLU A 670 -23.49 -7.48 3.28
C GLU A 670 -22.42 -8.08 4.20
N LEU A 671 -21.95 -7.33 5.19
CA LEU A 671 -20.95 -7.81 6.16
C LEU A 671 -21.52 -8.96 7.01
N LYS A 672 -22.75 -8.83 7.50
CA LYS A 672 -23.43 -9.86 8.30
C LYS A 672 -23.57 -11.15 7.50
N ASP A 673 -24.06 -11.06 6.27
CA ASP A 673 -24.29 -12.21 5.41
C ASP A 673 -22.96 -12.93 5.08
N ALA A 674 -21.92 -12.17 4.78
CA ALA A 674 -20.58 -12.71 4.50
C ALA A 674 -19.93 -13.37 5.73
N LEU A 675 -20.12 -12.82 6.93
CA LEU A 675 -19.65 -13.44 8.19
C LEU A 675 -20.40 -14.73 8.50
N ASN A 676 -21.71 -14.80 8.19
CA ASN A 676 -22.58 -15.95 8.47
C ASN A 676 -22.59 -17.00 7.34
N SER A 677 -22.09 -16.67 6.15
CA SER A 677 -22.01 -17.64 5.04
C SER A 677 -21.10 -18.80 5.41
N ASP A 678 -21.44 -20.04 5.03
CA ASP A 678 -20.51 -21.15 5.14
C ASP A 678 -19.28 -20.89 4.24
N VAL A 679 -18.09 -21.04 4.81
CA VAL A 679 -16.85 -21.02 4.00
C VAL A 679 -16.75 -22.38 3.35
N ALA A 680 -17.32 -22.54 2.15
CA ALA A 680 -17.19 -23.77 1.37
C ALA A 680 -15.72 -24.02 0.95
#